data_68df59a88ba1c330765210d0c3aa8dc1
#
_entry.id   68df59a88ba1c330765210d0c3aa8dc1
#
_cell.length_a   1.000
_cell.length_b   1.000
_cell.length_c   1.000
_cell.angle_alpha   90.00
_cell.angle_beta   90.00
_cell.angle_gamma   90.00
#
_symmetry.space_group_name_H-M   'P 1'
#
loop_
_entity.id
_entity.type
_entity.pdbx_description
1 polymer ?
#
loop_
_entity_poly.entity_id
_entity_poly.type
_entity_poly.pdbx_seq_one_letter_code
_entity_poly.pdbx_strand_id
1 'polypeptide(L)'
;MSEAGSEGEIKSLQRTNNGESRVQNAEKYDLGNGYRLVVQLVDREKGVRAFLFVGTHDDTENWLENHRDYKWVESRKDRTLEFVKVSSVTESSKKAVEPDLDSPEELLKLPLLRGVEKELLRDIADNDLIEYAMGITSEKWEEDSSGVSSYIEDQYGTDSALLFIDLFSLAHAREFKSLRSRIEIDRGGAAVASDNDAAKAMTDPVNSETFVTWDEAASLPENSSWADWLLFLHPKQKELSIREFRGPARLRGVSGSGKTCVMLHRARFLAKKYKQPIVILTLTESMRRLLDSLVNELCGVESSSISTYTINGFAEKIIFDLHPNGASCFTRLGDAGMKDLSRKVRNYVKSHEDFRGGVFSGEKGSSIEKFIDEEISHIRSRLLPSEYDKYKDGKMFKRVGRGKALMTSDRRAFLDAAKYKDEQLRQLLKLDYEGVVSGAVALLSLDKSCADYGWKSIDRERLKKKVYNYAPYRCVLVDEVQDLSQLEVRMLGLLPVRGGSNISLEKDGLFLVGDGAQKIYNKGFVLKSCGVNVANRSFVLKKNYRNTKEIMRAAYALIENYEYADVDEDNVINPTEPDFPEAVGERPYIVKCKNTQDQVDFSVERVESIIKDYQALVDDDRVYPQVCLIGLNSKIRQSLSDRLSKKCLNAQELRKNAGKLESNCISISTIETAKGHEFEYVFIVGVQEGIIPAKKVDEFGISRDASRLYVAMTRACKELYLVYSSHSGSAPSRFLLNIQEFCSEFEFKAGRLLTIN
;
A
#
# COMPACT_ATOMS: atom_id res chain seq x y z
N MET A 1 -15.50 -26.03 -2.31
CA MET A 1 -15.49 -25.29 -3.59
C MET A 1 -14.94 -26.10 -4.75
N SER A 2 -13.91 -26.93 -4.59
CA SER A 2 -13.44 -27.84 -5.64
C SER A 2 -14.55 -28.79 -6.15
N GLU A 3 -15.45 -29.22 -5.28
CA GLU A 3 -16.59 -30.08 -5.61
C GLU A 3 -17.75 -29.38 -6.35
N ALA A 4 -17.72 -28.06 -6.48
CA ALA A 4 -18.75 -27.25 -7.11
C ALA A 4 -18.39 -26.76 -8.53
N GLY A 5 -17.26 -27.21 -9.07
CA GLY A 5 -16.68 -26.64 -10.29
C GLY A 5 -17.25 -27.12 -11.61
N SER A 6 -17.96 -28.25 -11.64
CA SER A 6 -18.63 -28.74 -12.84
C SER A 6 -20.16 -28.82 -12.66
N GLU A 7 -20.90 -28.81 -13.76
CA GLU A 7 -22.36 -28.91 -13.70
C GLU A 7 -22.84 -30.22 -13.04
N GLY A 8 -22.01 -31.29 -13.10
CA GLY A 8 -22.25 -32.56 -12.43
C GLY A 8 -21.99 -32.49 -10.91
N GLU A 9 -21.00 -31.73 -10.50
CA GLU A 9 -20.57 -31.60 -9.10
C GLU A 9 -21.51 -30.69 -8.30
N ILE A 10 -22.00 -29.57 -8.85
CA ILE A 10 -23.02 -28.76 -8.21
C ILE A 10 -24.30 -29.54 -7.95
N LYS A 11 -24.67 -30.44 -8.86
CA LYS A 11 -25.84 -31.33 -8.70
C LYS A 11 -25.65 -32.36 -7.59
N SER A 12 -24.42 -32.67 -7.20
CA SER A 12 -24.11 -33.57 -6.07
C SER A 12 -24.18 -32.89 -4.71
N LEU A 13 -24.06 -31.53 -4.66
CA LEU A 13 -24.19 -30.78 -3.42
C LEU A 13 -25.64 -30.75 -2.95
N GLN A 14 -25.81 -30.89 -1.64
CA GLN A 14 -27.12 -30.82 -1.03
C GLN A 14 -27.66 -29.40 -1.05
N ARG A 15 -28.63 -29.11 -1.91
CA ARG A 15 -29.35 -27.84 -1.91
C ARG A 15 -30.15 -27.70 -0.63
N THR A 16 -30.07 -26.55 0.03
CA THR A 16 -30.92 -26.29 1.21
C THR A 16 -32.37 -26.11 0.79
N ASN A 17 -33.32 -26.70 1.53
CA ASN A 17 -34.72 -26.77 1.14
C ASN A 17 -35.49 -25.46 1.07
N ASN A 18 -34.92 -24.36 1.54
CA ASN A 18 -35.57 -23.05 1.48
C ASN A 18 -35.05 -22.28 0.27
N GLY A 19 -35.94 -22.04 -0.71
CA GLY A 19 -35.63 -21.13 -1.82
C GLY A 19 -35.19 -19.78 -1.30
N GLU A 20 -34.18 -19.21 -1.94
CA GLU A 20 -33.65 -17.88 -1.59
C GLU A 20 -34.46 -16.81 -2.32
N SER A 21 -35.08 -15.89 -1.55
CA SER A 21 -35.91 -14.82 -2.11
C SER A 21 -35.29 -13.42 -2.02
N ARG A 22 -34.23 -13.27 -1.22
CA ARG A 22 -33.55 -11.99 -0.98
C ARG A 22 -32.69 -11.56 -2.18
N VAL A 23 -32.10 -12.52 -2.87
CA VAL A 23 -31.33 -12.30 -4.11
C VAL A 23 -32.01 -13.10 -5.23
N GLN A 24 -32.37 -12.43 -6.30
CA GLN A 24 -33.11 -13.05 -7.42
C GLN A 24 -32.31 -14.20 -8.07
N ASN A 25 -32.95 -15.34 -8.32
CA ASN A 25 -32.34 -16.53 -8.91
C ASN A 25 -31.16 -17.12 -8.11
N ALA A 26 -31.02 -16.81 -6.83
CA ALA A 26 -29.97 -17.39 -5.99
C ALA A 26 -30.40 -18.72 -5.38
N GLU A 27 -29.44 -19.59 -5.21
CA GLU A 27 -29.57 -20.91 -4.58
C GLU A 27 -28.50 -21.07 -3.50
N LYS A 28 -28.86 -21.72 -2.39
CA LYS A 28 -27.94 -22.04 -1.31
C LYS A 28 -27.60 -23.54 -1.34
N TYR A 29 -26.32 -23.84 -1.17
CA TYR A 29 -25.80 -25.20 -1.09
C TYR A 29 -25.07 -25.43 0.23
N ASP A 30 -25.21 -26.63 0.78
CA ASP A 30 -24.46 -27.09 1.94
C ASP A 30 -23.09 -27.64 1.50
N LEU A 31 -22.01 -27.06 2.01
CA LEU A 31 -20.64 -27.52 1.75
C LEU A 31 -20.10 -28.45 2.85
N GLY A 32 -20.93 -28.80 3.86
CA GLY A 32 -20.48 -29.52 5.05
C GLY A 32 -19.80 -28.61 6.07
N ASN A 33 -19.52 -29.13 7.26
CA ASN A 33 -18.83 -28.41 8.36
C ASN A 33 -19.41 -27.03 8.72
N GLY A 34 -20.73 -26.84 8.50
CA GLY A 34 -21.41 -25.57 8.79
C GLY A 34 -21.23 -24.48 7.73
N TYR A 35 -20.54 -24.73 6.64
CA TYR A 35 -20.35 -23.78 5.53
C TYR A 35 -21.48 -23.85 4.50
N ARG A 36 -21.78 -22.72 3.92
CA ARG A 36 -22.78 -22.53 2.85
C ARG A 36 -22.18 -21.81 1.66
N LEU A 37 -22.64 -22.16 0.47
CA LEU A 37 -22.32 -21.50 -0.79
C LEU A 37 -23.60 -20.86 -1.35
N VAL A 38 -23.53 -19.60 -1.74
CA VAL A 38 -24.58 -18.88 -2.47
C VAL A 38 -24.20 -18.81 -3.93
N VAL A 39 -25.04 -19.33 -4.80
CA VAL A 39 -24.85 -19.35 -6.25
C VAL A 39 -26.04 -18.69 -6.91
N GLN A 40 -25.82 -17.79 -7.84
CA GLN A 40 -26.88 -17.22 -8.67
C GLN A 40 -26.85 -17.83 -10.08
N LEU A 41 -28.00 -18.30 -10.56
CA LEU A 41 -28.15 -18.74 -11.94
C LEU A 41 -28.38 -17.52 -12.83
N VAL A 42 -27.32 -17.08 -13.53
CA VAL A 42 -27.30 -15.87 -14.35
C VAL A 42 -27.83 -16.11 -15.76
N ASP A 43 -27.50 -17.23 -16.39
CA ASP A 43 -28.06 -17.64 -17.68
C ASP A 43 -28.55 -19.08 -17.58
N ARG A 44 -29.87 -19.29 -17.66
CA ARG A 44 -30.49 -20.63 -17.57
C ARG A 44 -30.25 -21.46 -18.79
N GLU A 45 -30.20 -20.85 -19.98
CA GLU A 45 -30.05 -21.56 -21.23
C GLU A 45 -28.64 -22.12 -21.42
N LYS A 46 -27.64 -21.32 -21.00
CA LYS A 46 -26.22 -21.68 -21.09
C LYS A 46 -25.67 -22.30 -19.81
N GLY A 47 -26.45 -22.34 -18.75
CA GLY A 47 -26.02 -22.87 -17.45
C GLY A 47 -24.97 -22.00 -16.72
N VAL A 48 -24.88 -20.70 -17.05
CA VAL A 48 -23.91 -19.80 -16.42
C VAL A 48 -24.32 -19.49 -14.97
N ARG A 49 -23.41 -19.75 -14.05
CA ARG A 49 -23.60 -19.54 -12.61
C ARG A 49 -22.55 -18.61 -12.04
N ALA A 50 -22.98 -17.61 -11.26
CA ALA A 50 -22.12 -16.75 -10.49
C ALA A 50 -22.05 -17.23 -9.03
N PHE A 51 -20.86 -17.50 -8.53
CA PHE A 51 -20.63 -17.80 -7.12
C PHE A 51 -20.53 -16.46 -6.37
N LEU A 52 -21.54 -16.16 -5.55
CA LEU A 52 -21.67 -14.86 -4.91
C LEU A 52 -20.99 -14.80 -3.54
N PHE A 53 -21.15 -15.87 -2.74
CA PHE A 53 -20.64 -15.87 -1.38
C PHE A 53 -20.41 -17.30 -0.88
N VAL A 54 -19.39 -17.44 -0.02
CA VAL A 54 -19.12 -18.64 0.76
C VAL A 54 -18.78 -18.22 2.20
N GLY A 55 -19.45 -18.82 3.19
CA GLY A 55 -19.21 -18.53 4.60
C GLY A 55 -19.90 -19.52 5.51
N THR A 56 -19.84 -19.31 6.82
CA THR A 56 -20.63 -20.07 7.79
C THR A 56 -22.12 -19.84 7.57
N HIS A 57 -22.96 -20.63 8.23
CA HIS A 57 -24.42 -20.43 8.15
C HIS A 57 -24.81 -18.99 8.51
N ASP A 58 -24.30 -18.47 9.60
CA ASP A 58 -24.65 -17.14 10.10
C ASP A 58 -24.09 -16.02 9.21
N ASP A 59 -22.87 -16.16 8.71
CA ASP A 59 -22.28 -15.21 7.76
C ASP A 59 -23.09 -15.19 6.45
N THR A 60 -23.56 -16.33 5.99
CA THR A 60 -24.38 -16.45 4.78
C THR A 60 -25.73 -15.79 4.95
N GLU A 61 -26.41 -15.97 6.08
CA GLU A 61 -27.67 -15.29 6.36
C GLU A 61 -27.49 -13.76 6.47
N ASN A 62 -26.46 -13.31 7.14
CA ASN A 62 -26.10 -11.88 7.23
C ASN A 62 -25.78 -11.30 5.85
N TRP A 63 -25.00 -12.02 5.04
CA TRP A 63 -24.69 -11.58 3.68
C TRP A 63 -25.93 -11.43 2.82
N LEU A 64 -26.82 -12.43 2.82
CA LEU A 64 -28.07 -12.42 2.07
C LEU A 64 -29.01 -11.29 2.51
N GLU A 65 -29.09 -11.00 3.81
CA GLU A 65 -29.89 -9.90 4.32
C GLU A 65 -29.36 -8.53 3.87
N ASN A 66 -28.05 -8.36 3.89
CA ASN A 66 -27.39 -7.13 3.45
C ASN A 66 -27.45 -6.94 1.92
N HIS A 67 -27.62 -8.02 1.15
CA HIS A 67 -27.70 -7.98 -0.31
C HIS A 67 -29.12 -8.17 -0.84
N ARG A 68 -30.12 -7.94 -0.01
CA ARG A 68 -31.52 -7.93 -0.43
C ARG A 68 -31.74 -6.89 -1.53
N ASP A 69 -32.40 -7.29 -2.63
CA ASP A 69 -32.72 -6.46 -3.80
C ASP A 69 -31.51 -6.02 -4.63
N TYR A 70 -30.37 -6.67 -4.48
CA TYR A 70 -29.22 -6.46 -5.35
C TYR A 70 -29.44 -7.11 -6.72
N LYS A 71 -29.00 -6.41 -7.78
CA LYS A 71 -29.05 -6.87 -9.17
C LYS A 71 -27.76 -6.55 -9.89
N TRP A 72 -27.49 -7.28 -10.95
CA TRP A 72 -26.41 -6.96 -11.87
C TRP A 72 -26.79 -5.75 -12.71
N VAL A 73 -25.87 -4.81 -12.74
CA VAL A 73 -26.04 -3.55 -13.43
C VAL A 73 -24.82 -3.31 -14.29
N GLU A 74 -25.02 -3.20 -15.61
CA GLU A 74 -23.96 -2.90 -16.57
C GLU A 74 -23.88 -1.41 -16.81
N SER A 75 -22.71 -0.81 -16.57
CA SER A 75 -22.41 0.55 -16.94
C SER A 75 -22.29 0.67 -18.46
N ARG A 76 -23.07 1.56 -19.07
CA ARG A 76 -23.03 1.79 -20.51
C ARG A 76 -21.77 2.55 -20.96
N LYS A 77 -21.10 3.25 -20.06
CA LYS A 77 -19.90 4.06 -20.35
C LYS A 77 -18.68 3.18 -20.57
N ASP A 78 -18.41 2.29 -19.65
CA ASP A 78 -17.19 1.46 -19.61
C ASP A 78 -17.48 -0.04 -19.68
N ARG A 79 -18.76 -0.42 -19.72
CA ARG A 79 -19.24 -1.82 -19.77
C ARG A 79 -18.86 -2.65 -18.54
N THR A 80 -18.54 -1.97 -17.42
CA THR A 80 -18.32 -2.65 -16.15
C THR A 80 -19.63 -3.20 -15.60
N LEU A 81 -19.59 -4.38 -15.00
CA LEU A 81 -20.72 -5.05 -14.40
C LEU A 81 -20.57 -5.05 -12.88
N GLU A 82 -21.53 -4.49 -12.18
CA GLU A 82 -21.54 -4.40 -10.72
C GLU A 82 -22.80 -5.04 -10.12
N PHE A 83 -22.64 -5.63 -8.92
CA PHE A 83 -23.77 -6.19 -8.16
C PHE A 83 -24.18 -5.18 -7.11
N VAL A 84 -25.25 -4.42 -7.38
CA VAL A 84 -25.64 -3.25 -6.57
C VAL A 84 -27.10 -3.33 -6.12
N LYS A 85 -27.41 -2.65 -5.02
CA LYS A 85 -28.77 -2.53 -4.50
C LYS A 85 -29.57 -1.58 -5.39
N VAL A 86 -30.56 -2.13 -6.06
CA VAL A 86 -31.51 -1.33 -6.84
C VAL A 86 -32.63 -0.87 -5.90
N SER A 87 -32.49 0.33 -5.35
CA SER A 87 -33.62 1.00 -4.73
C SER A 87 -34.69 1.17 -5.79
N SER A 88 -35.93 0.79 -5.48
CA SER A 88 -37.07 0.88 -6.40
C SER A 88 -37.15 2.28 -7.01
N VAL A 89 -36.62 2.43 -8.21
CA VAL A 89 -36.91 3.59 -9.04
C VAL A 89 -38.33 3.40 -9.50
N THR A 90 -39.25 3.93 -8.74
CA THR A 90 -40.63 4.11 -9.19
C THR A 90 -40.57 4.93 -10.46
N GLU A 91 -40.96 4.37 -11.58
CA GLU A 91 -41.28 5.10 -12.79
C GLU A 91 -42.35 6.16 -12.47
N SER A 92 -41.92 7.35 -12.11
CA SER A 92 -42.75 8.53 -12.16
C SER A 92 -42.56 9.18 -13.51
N SER A 93 -43.26 8.65 -14.51
CA SER A 93 -43.50 9.38 -15.77
C SER A 93 -44.39 10.59 -15.46
N LYS A 94 -43.85 11.67 -14.96
CA LYS A 94 -44.44 12.98 -15.06
C LYS A 94 -44.03 13.59 -16.41
N LYS A 95 -45.03 13.69 -17.32
CA LYS A 95 -44.91 14.50 -18.53
C LYS A 95 -44.57 15.92 -18.10
N ALA A 96 -43.40 16.41 -18.52
CA ALA A 96 -43.08 17.83 -18.45
C ALA A 96 -44.06 18.59 -19.38
N VAL A 97 -44.82 19.47 -18.82
CA VAL A 97 -45.67 20.43 -19.54
C VAL A 97 -44.73 21.51 -20.10
N GLU A 98 -44.59 21.62 -21.43
CA GLU A 98 -43.96 22.77 -22.05
C GLU A 98 -44.83 24.01 -21.78
N PRO A 99 -44.25 25.12 -21.32
CA PRO A 99 -44.99 26.40 -21.32
C PRO A 99 -45.13 26.89 -22.76
N ASP A 100 -46.37 27.17 -23.17
CA ASP A 100 -46.68 27.91 -24.41
C ASP A 100 -46.09 29.34 -24.28
N LEU A 101 -45.01 29.61 -24.94
CA LEU A 101 -44.41 30.95 -25.05
C LEU A 101 -44.46 31.40 -26.51
N ASP A 102 -45.15 32.53 -26.74
CA ASP A 102 -45.56 32.98 -28.05
C ASP A 102 -44.49 33.83 -28.83
N SER A 103 -43.28 34.07 -28.28
CA SER A 103 -42.29 34.87 -29.04
C SER A 103 -40.87 34.24 -29.03
N PRO A 104 -40.16 34.26 -30.17
CA PRO A 104 -38.78 33.79 -30.30
C PRO A 104 -37.78 34.55 -29.39
N GLU A 105 -37.97 35.83 -29.13
CA GLU A 105 -37.11 36.67 -28.33
C GLU A 105 -37.16 36.34 -26.82
N GLU A 106 -38.32 35.90 -26.31
CA GLU A 106 -38.46 35.45 -24.93
C GLU A 106 -37.79 34.10 -24.71
N LEU A 107 -37.76 33.22 -25.71
CA LEU A 107 -37.09 31.93 -25.66
C LEU A 107 -35.55 32.04 -25.52
N LEU A 108 -34.94 33.08 -26.10
CA LEU A 108 -33.48 33.29 -26.02
C LEU A 108 -33.01 33.66 -24.62
N LYS A 109 -33.85 34.30 -23.82
CA LYS A 109 -33.54 34.71 -22.43
C LYS A 109 -33.73 33.61 -21.41
N LEU A 110 -34.29 32.47 -21.80
CA LEU A 110 -34.49 31.34 -20.88
C LEU A 110 -33.25 30.49 -20.74
N PRO A 111 -33.01 29.91 -19.56
CA PRO A 111 -31.88 28.97 -19.38
C PRO A 111 -31.96 27.79 -20.34
N LEU A 112 -30.81 27.41 -20.91
CA LEU A 112 -30.71 26.28 -21.84
C LEU A 112 -31.18 24.98 -21.22
N LEU A 113 -30.78 24.70 -19.97
CA LEU A 113 -31.09 23.46 -19.26
C LEU A 113 -32.44 23.54 -18.51
N ARG A 114 -33.34 24.50 -18.90
CA ARG A 114 -34.68 24.54 -18.34
C ARG A 114 -35.42 23.22 -18.58
N GLY A 115 -36.05 22.68 -17.57
CA GLY A 115 -36.70 21.36 -17.64
C GLY A 115 -35.78 20.16 -17.35
N VAL A 116 -34.51 20.42 -17.03
CA VAL A 116 -33.62 19.45 -16.40
C VAL A 116 -33.68 19.67 -14.88
N GLU A 117 -34.05 18.65 -14.15
CA GLU A 117 -34.08 18.72 -12.68
C GLU A 117 -32.64 18.79 -12.17
N LYS A 118 -32.30 19.71 -11.24
CA LYS A 118 -30.95 19.85 -10.67
C LYS A 118 -30.43 18.55 -10.03
N GLU A 119 -31.36 17.78 -9.46
CA GLU A 119 -31.09 16.47 -8.86
C GLU A 119 -30.46 15.49 -9.87
N LEU A 120 -30.84 15.59 -11.14
CA LEU A 120 -30.29 14.73 -12.20
C LEU A 120 -28.83 15.07 -12.55
N LEU A 121 -28.39 16.29 -12.28
CA LEU A 121 -27.03 16.76 -12.55
C LEU A 121 -26.08 16.54 -11.36
N ARG A 122 -26.61 16.36 -10.12
CA ARG A 122 -25.78 16.19 -8.91
C ARG A 122 -24.88 14.97 -8.92
N ASP A 123 -25.24 13.95 -9.67
CA ASP A 123 -24.44 12.72 -9.78
C ASP A 123 -23.35 12.84 -10.84
N ILE A 124 -23.35 13.90 -11.65
CA ILE A 124 -22.42 14.08 -12.79
C ILE A 124 -21.61 15.37 -12.72
N ALA A 125 -21.91 16.28 -11.79
CA ALA A 125 -21.19 17.55 -11.66
C ALA A 125 -21.28 18.12 -10.24
N ASP A 126 -20.31 18.95 -9.87
CA ASP A 126 -20.29 19.69 -8.62
C ASP A 126 -21.42 20.74 -8.54
N ASN A 127 -21.90 21.04 -7.36
CA ASN A 127 -23.00 21.99 -7.15
C ASN A 127 -22.74 23.37 -7.75
N ASP A 128 -21.51 23.88 -7.66
CA ASP A 128 -21.11 25.18 -8.20
C ASP A 128 -21.16 25.19 -9.73
N LEU A 129 -20.75 24.11 -10.37
CA LEU A 129 -20.86 23.94 -11.83
C LEU A 129 -22.33 23.83 -12.25
N ILE A 130 -23.15 23.11 -11.51
CA ILE A 130 -24.59 23.00 -11.78
C ILE A 130 -25.27 24.38 -11.71
N GLU A 131 -25.00 25.17 -10.67
CA GLU A 131 -25.57 26.52 -10.53
C GLU A 131 -25.12 27.42 -11.69
N TYR A 132 -23.85 27.37 -12.06
CA TYR A 132 -23.35 28.11 -13.25
C TYR A 132 -24.04 27.66 -14.52
N ALA A 133 -24.11 26.35 -14.79
CA ALA A 133 -24.69 25.78 -15.99
C ALA A 133 -26.21 26.09 -16.14
N MET A 134 -26.94 26.04 -15.01
CA MET A 134 -28.37 26.39 -14.99
C MET A 134 -28.64 27.89 -15.22
N GLY A 135 -27.63 28.73 -15.10
CA GLY A 135 -27.70 30.16 -15.39
C GLY A 135 -27.39 30.51 -16.86
N ILE A 136 -26.91 29.57 -17.68
CA ILE A 136 -26.57 29.81 -19.08
C ILE A 136 -27.84 29.87 -19.92
N THR A 137 -28.09 31.03 -20.53
CA THR A 137 -29.22 31.25 -21.42
C THR A 137 -28.89 30.90 -22.88
N SER A 138 -29.91 30.71 -23.71
CA SER A 138 -29.71 30.47 -25.16
C SER A 138 -28.98 31.65 -25.83
N GLU A 139 -29.29 32.88 -25.44
CA GLU A 139 -28.63 34.11 -25.93
C GLU A 139 -27.13 34.09 -25.59
N LYS A 140 -26.77 33.84 -24.32
CA LYS A 140 -25.36 33.76 -23.88
C LYS A 140 -24.56 32.66 -24.58
N TRP A 141 -25.21 31.51 -24.83
CA TRP A 141 -24.58 30.40 -25.57
C TRP A 141 -24.34 30.72 -27.04
N GLU A 142 -25.31 31.42 -27.70
CA GLU A 142 -25.14 31.87 -29.09
C GLU A 142 -24.07 32.95 -29.24
N GLU A 143 -23.98 33.88 -28.28
CA GLU A 143 -23.00 34.98 -28.30
C GLU A 143 -21.58 34.53 -27.99
N ASP A 144 -21.37 33.64 -27.01
CA ASP A 144 -20.05 33.27 -26.52
C ASP A 144 -19.96 31.82 -26.00
N SER A 145 -20.29 30.85 -26.83
CA SER A 145 -20.16 29.43 -26.50
C SER A 145 -18.71 29.02 -26.16
N SER A 146 -17.73 29.67 -26.83
CA SER A 146 -16.31 29.40 -26.61
C SER A 146 -15.84 29.87 -25.22
N GLY A 147 -16.28 31.06 -24.78
CA GLY A 147 -15.97 31.58 -23.46
C GLY A 147 -16.61 30.77 -22.33
N VAL A 148 -17.86 30.34 -22.52
CA VAL A 148 -18.55 29.45 -21.61
C VAL A 148 -17.80 28.10 -21.47
N SER A 149 -17.36 27.53 -22.59
CA SER A 149 -16.63 26.26 -22.61
C SER A 149 -15.26 26.39 -21.95
N SER A 150 -14.50 27.45 -22.29
CA SER A 150 -13.19 27.71 -21.68
C SER A 150 -13.29 27.96 -20.16
N TYR A 151 -14.32 28.66 -19.71
CA TYR A 151 -14.55 28.90 -18.30
C TYR A 151 -14.78 27.55 -17.53
N ILE A 152 -15.61 26.66 -18.11
CA ILE A 152 -15.86 25.35 -17.50
C ILE A 152 -14.57 24.50 -17.48
N GLU A 153 -13.81 24.53 -18.57
CA GLU A 153 -12.55 23.79 -18.66
C GLU A 153 -11.52 24.27 -17.64
N ASP A 154 -11.35 25.60 -17.49
CA ASP A 154 -10.38 26.18 -16.56
C ASP A 154 -10.74 25.96 -15.09
N GLN A 155 -12.03 25.93 -14.73
CA GLN A 155 -12.48 25.81 -13.35
C GLN A 155 -12.79 24.38 -12.93
N TYR A 156 -13.26 23.52 -13.84
CA TYR A 156 -13.80 22.19 -13.52
C TYR A 156 -13.20 21.06 -14.37
N GLY A 157 -12.25 21.37 -15.26
CA GLY A 157 -11.51 20.39 -16.07
C GLY A 157 -12.15 20.05 -17.41
N THR A 158 -11.36 19.43 -18.28
CA THR A 158 -11.71 19.13 -19.69
C THR A 158 -12.91 18.19 -19.80
N ASP A 159 -13.03 17.18 -18.95
CA ASP A 159 -14.13 16.21 -18.98
C ASP A 159 -15.48 16.89 -18.69
N SER A 160 -15.53 17.79 -17.69
CA SER A 160 -16.72 18.58 -17.36
C SER A 160 -17.08 19.52 -18.49
N ALA A 161 -16.10 20.16 -19.14
CA ALA A 161 -16.33 21.03 -20.28
C ALA A 161 -16.95 20.27 -21.46
N LEU A 162 -16.41 19.12 -21.84
CA LEU A 162 -16.95 18.27 -22.91
C LEU A 162 -18.40 17.86 -22.66
N LEU A 163 -18.69 17.43 -21.42
CA LEU A 163 -20.03 17.04 -21.03
C LEU A 163 -21.03 18.20 -21.19
N PHE A 164 -20.72 19.36 -20.59
CA PHE A 164 -21.65 20.48 -20.61
C PHE A 164 -21.78 21.14 -22.00
N ILE A 165 -20.73 21.10 -22.85
CA ILE A 165 -20.82 21.48 -24.26
C ILE A 165 -21.86 20.62 -24.99
N ASP A 166 -21.83 19.29 -24.77
CA ASP A 166 -22.83 18.39 -25.36
C ASP A 166 -24.22 18.67 -24.83
N LEU A 167 -24.41 18.86 -23.50
CA LEU A 167 -25.69 19.17 -22.91
C LEU A 167 -26.29 20.51 -23.42
N PHE A 168 -25.47 21.57 -23.52
CA PHE A 168 -25.90 22.85 -24.03
C PHE A 168 -26.24 22.78 -25.52
N SER A 169 -25.45 22.06 -26.33
CA SER A 169 -25.70 21.86 -27.75
C SER A 169 -27.00 21.12 -27.99
N LEU A 170 -27.29 20.04 -27.24
CA LEU A 170 -28.54 19.31 -27.34
C LEU A 170 -29.74 20.14 -26.85
N ALA A 171 -29.58 20.92 -25.78
CA ALA A 171 -30.61 21.81 -25.29
C ALA A 171 -30.93 22.93 -26.28
N HIS A 172 -29.90 23.52 -26.89
CA HIS A 172 -30.03 24.55 -27.90
C HIS A 172 -30.73 24.02 -29.17
N ALA A 173 -30.39 22.80 -29.60
CA ALA A 173 -31.05 22.09 -30.68
C ALA A 173 -32.49 21.61 -30.33
N ARG A 174 -32.95 21.80 -29.09
CA ARG A 174 -34.23 21.31 -28.54
C ARG A 174 -34.40 19.79 -28.58
N GLU A 175 -33.29 19.08 -28.58
CA GLU A 175 -33.26 17.63 -28.54
C GLU A 175 -33.33 17.07 -27.09
N PHE A 176 -34.40 17.41 -26.37
CA PHE A 176 -34.56 17.08 -24.93
C PHE A 176 -34.55 15.59 -24.63
N LYS A 177 -34.93 14.72 -25.58
CA LYS A 177 -34.81 13.25 -25.38
C LYS A 177 -33.35 12.84 -25.41
N SER A 178 -32.58 13.32 -26.38
CA SER A 178 -31.14 13.06 -26.50
C SER A 178 -30.38 13.63 -25.30
N LEU A 179 -30.77 14.83 -24.84
CA LEU A 179 -30.21 15.48 -23.65
C LEU A 179 -30.42 14.63 -22.38
N ARG A 180 -31.66 14.14 -22.13
CA ARG A 180 -31.91 13.24 -21.00
C ARG A 180 -31.13 11.95 -21.10
N SER A 181 -31.10 11.32 -22.27
CA SER A 181 -30.30 10.12 -22.48
C SER A 181 -28.80 10.38 -22.25
N ARG A 182 -28.30 11.59 -22.61
CA ARG A 182 -26.92 11.97 -22.37
C ARG A 182 -26.61 12.12 -20.87
N ILE A 183 -27.50 12.75 -20.12
CA ILE A 183 -27.41 12.85 -18.66
C ILE A 183 -27.46 11.46 -18.01
N GLU A 184 -28.37 10.59 -18.45
CA GLU A 184 -28.46 9.21 -17.93
C GLU A 184 -27.23 8.37 -18.25
N ILE A 185 -26.58 8.60 -19.39
CA ILE A 185 -25.31 7.94 -19.73
C ILE A 185 -24.20 8.38 -18.78
N ASP A 186 -24.09 9.67 -18.46
CA ASP A 186 -23.03 10.17 -17.56
C ASP A 186 -23.32 9.95 -16.08
N ARG A 187 -24.60 9.87 -15.68
CA ARG A 187 -24.99 9.38 -14.34
C ARG A 187 -24.58 7.92 -14.10
N GLY A 188 -23.90 7.30 -15.07
CA GLY A 188 -23.69 5.87 -15.08
C GLY A 188 -25.00 5.16 -15.27
N GLY A 189 -25.77 5.55 -16.32
CA GLY A 189 -27.03 4.91 -16.72
C GLY A 189 -26.88 3.42 -16.82
N ALA A 190 -26.94 2.81 -15.63
CA ALA A 190 -26.80 1.42 -15.39
C ALA A 190 -28.15 0.82 -15.72
N ALA A 191 -28.25 0.16 -16.86
CA ALA A 191 -29.39 -0.69 -17.14
C ALA A 191 -29.24 -1.94 -16.26
N VAL A 192 -30.33 -2.31 -15.57
CA VAL A 192 -30.40 -3.65 -14.97
C VAL A 192 -30.16 -4.64 -16.12
N ALA A 193 -29.00 -5.31 -16.09
CA ALA A 193 -28.63 -6.25 -17.16
C ALA A 193 -29.64 -7.38 -17.19
N SER A 194 -30.12 -7.74 -18.37
CA SER A 194 -30.85 -9.00 -18.52
C SER A 194 -29.92 -10.15 -18.18
N ASP A 195 -30.45 -11.29 -17.76
CA ASP A 195 -29.65 -12.48 -17.41
C ASP A 195 -28.63 -12.84 -18.51
N ASN A 196 -29.01 -12.68 -19.79
CA ASN A 196 -28.16 -12.93 -20.94
C ASN A 196 -27.05 -11.87 -21.12
N ASP A 197 -27.34 -10.61 -20.82
CA ASP A 197 -26.38 -9.52 -20.94
C ASP A 197 -25.38 -9.56 -19.78
N ALA A 198 -25.85 -9.86 -18.56
CA ALA A 198 -24.98 -10.07 -17.40
C ALA A 198 -23.99 -11.22 -17.63
N ALA A 199 -24.43 -12.35 -18.19
CA ALA A 199 -23.55 -13.48 -18.49
C ALA A 199 -22.49 -13.13 -19.55
N LYS A 200 -22.84 -12.34 -20.57
CA LYS A 200 -21.87 -11.84 -21.55
C LYS A 200 -20.89 -10.84 -20.93
N ALA A 201 -21.39 -9.91 -20.12
CA ALA A 201 -20.57 -8.92 -19.45
C ALA A 201 -19.58 -9.56 -18.46
N MET A 202 -19.97 -10.61 -17.73
CA MET A 202 -19.05 -11.36 -16.86
C MET A 202 -17.85 -11.95 -17.59
N THR A 203 -17.99 -12.29 -18.87
CA THR A 203 -16.89 -12.83 -19.69
C THR A 203 -16.19 -11.77 -20.54
N ASP A 204 -16.63 -10.49 -20.49
CA ASP A 204 -15.98 -9.40 -21.20
C ASP A 204 -14.62 -9.09 -20.53
N PRO A 205 -13.54 -8.90 -21.29
CA PRO A 205 -12.22 -8.52 -20.76
C PRO A 205 -12.22 -7.29 -19.86
N VAL A 206 -13.15 -6.36 -20.06
CA VAL A 206 -13.32 -5.16 -19.22
C VAL A 206 -13.68 -5.54 -17.78
N ASN A 207 -14.45 -6.61 -17.59
CA ASN A 207 -14.89 -7.08 -16.28
C ASN A 207 -13.97 -8.16 -15.68
N SER A 208 -12.85 -8.43 -16.32
CA SER A 208 -11.86 -9.42 -15.84
C SER A 208 -11.21 -9.07 -14.50
N GLU A 209 -11.37 -7.85 -14.03
CA GLU A 209 -10.96 -7.46 -12.67
C GLU A 209 -11.92 -7.94 -11.58
N THR A 210 -13.17 -8.16 -11.93
CA THR A 210 -14.23 -8.54 -10.99
C THR A 210 -14.59 -10.03 -11.11
N PHE A 211 -14.53 -10.58 -12.32
CA PHE A 211 -14.92 -11.96 -12.58
C PHE A 211 -13.76 -12.80 -13.06
N VAL A 212 -13.65 -13.98 -12.49
CA VAL A 212 -12.67 -15.03 -12.85
C VAL A 212 -13.46 -16.28 -13.23
N THR A 213 -13.10 -16.91 -14.34
CA THR A 213 -13.74 -18.16 -14.74
C THR A 213 -13.38 -19.29 -13.78
N TRP A 214 -14.26 -20.29 -13.68
CA TRP A 214 -14.00 -21.46 -12.83
C TRP A 214 -12.70 -22.18 -13.24
N ASP A 215 -12.44 -22.32 -14.53
CA ASP A 215 -11.21 -22.98 -15.02
C ASP A 215 -9.94 -22.25 -14.58
N GLU A 216 -9.99 -20.91 -14.49
CA GLU A 216 -8.88 -20.11 -13.95
C GLU A 216 -8.75 -20.28 -12.44
N ALA A 217 -9.87 -20.32 -11.71
CA ALA A 217 -9.88 -20.56 -10.26
C ALA A 217 -9.54 -22.03 -9.93
N ALA A 218 -10.01 -22.99 -10.73
CA ALA A 218 -9.75 -24.42 -10.58
C ALA A 218 -8.31 -24.83 -10.97
N SER A 219 -7.52 -23.92 -11.52
CA SER A 219 -6.09 -24.15 -11.75
C SER A 219 -5.28 -24.24 -10.44
N LEU A 220 -5.90 -23.92 -9.29
CA LEU A 220 -5.35 -24.20 -7.97
C LEU A 220 -5.46 -25.72 -7.68
N PRO A 221 -4.41 -26.37 -7.15
CA PRO A 221 -4.47 -27.78 -6.79
C PRO A 221 -5.58 -28.05 -5.77
N GLU A 222 -6.23 -29.23 -5.85
CA GLU A 222 -7.33 -29.64 -4.94
C GLU A 222 -6.96 -29.61 -3.45
N ASN A 223 -5.67 -29.76 -3.14
CA ASN A 223 -5.10 -29.67 -1.79
C ASN A 223 -4.37 -28.34 -1.54
N SER A 224 -4.85 -27.25 -2.15
CA SER A 224 -4.22 -25.93 -2.03
C SER A 224 -4.12 -25.49 -0.58
N SER A 225 -2.91 -25.16 -0.18
CA SER A 225 -2.65 -24.53 1.12
C SER A 225 -3.17 -23.09 1.14
N TRP A 226 -3.26 -22.48 2.33
CA TRP A 226 -3.53 -21.05 2.44
C TRP A 226 -2.54 -20.19 1.63
N ALA A 227 -1.30 -20.65 1.48
CA ALA A 227 -0.29 -19.97 0.68
C ALA A 227 -0.61 -19.97 -0.82
N ASP A 228 -1.23 -21.03 -1.35
CA ASP A 228 -1.67 -21.09 -2.76
C ASP A 228 -2.73 -20.03 -3.05
N TRP A 229 -3.65 -19.79 -2.11
CA TRP A 229 -4.66 -18.74 -2.21
C TRP A 229 -4.04 -17.34 -2.14
N LEU A 230 -3.02 -17.13 -1.31
CA LEU A 230 -2.26 -15.88 -1.27
C LEU A 230 -1.54 -15.59 -2.59
N LEU A 231 -1.24 -16.63 -3.38
CA LEU A 231 -0.57 -16.54 -4.67
C LEU A 231 -1.52 -16.46 -5.86
N PHE A 232 -2.84 -16.50 -5.63
CA PHE A 232 -3.82 -16.31 -6.69
C PHE A 232 -3.75 -14.87 -7.23
N LEU A 233 -3.74 -14.73 -8.56
CA LEU A 233 -3.73 -13.45 -9.24
C LEU A 233 -5.10 -13.16 -9.88
N HIS A 234 -5.62 -11.99 -9.55
CA HIS A 234 -6.70 -11.41 -10.31
C HIS A 234 -6.25 -11.11 -11.76
N PRO A 235 -7.13 -11.18 -12.79
CA PRO A 235 -6.74 -11.01 -14.18
C PRO A 235 -5.87 -9.81 -14.51
N LYS A 236 -6.15 -8.63 -13.95
CA LYS A 236 -5.30 -7.44 -14.12
C LYS A 236 -3.91 -7.60 -13.49
N GLN A 237 -3.84 -8.24 -12.34
CA GLN A 237 -2.56 -8.57 -11.71
C GLN A 237 -1.78 -9.57 -12.57
N LYS A 238 -2.48 -10.57 -13.17
CA LYS A 238 -1.91 -11.55 -14.08
C LYS A 238 -1.35 -10.86 -15.33
N GLU A 239 -2.11 -9.95 -15.96
CA GLU A 239 -1.64 -9.14 -17.08
C GLU A 239 -0.32 -8.42 -16.74
N LEU A 240 -0.27 -7.71 -15.60
CA LEU A 240 0.93 -6.99 -15.17
C LEU A 240 2.12 -7.91 -14.87
N SER A 241 1.84 -9.13 -14.40
CA SER A 241 2.91 -10.11 -14.10
C SER A 241 3.62 -10.62 -15.34
N ILE A 242 2.93 -10.72 -16.48
CA ILE A 242 3.48 -11.24 -17.76
C ILE A 242 3.84 -10.14 -18.76
N ARG A 243 3.44 -8.90 -18.51
CA ARG A 243 3.67 -7.76 -19.41
C ARG A 243 5.15 -7.49 -19.60
N GLU A 244 5.57 -7.21 -20.83
CA GLU A 244 6.94 -6.88 -21.17
C GLU A 244 7.20 -5.37 -21.10
N PHE A 245 8.34 -4.97 -20.54
CA PHE A 245 8.71 -3.57 -20.36
C PHE A 245 10.05 -3.25 -21.06
N ARG A 246 10.07 -2.17 -21.84
CA ARG A 246 11.30 -1.66 -22.45
C ARG A 246 12.06 -0.77 -21.46
N GLY A 247 12.69 -1.37 -20.45
CA GLY A 247 13.43 -0.71 -19.39
C GLY A 247 12.79 -0.91 -18.01
N PRO A 248 13.20 -0.14 -16.98
CA PRO A 248 12.67 -0.24 -15.63
C PRO A 248 11.17 0.02 -15.60
N ALA A 249 10.45 -0.79 -14.82
CA ALA A 249 9.03 -0.59 -14.58
C ALA A 249 8.74 -0.55 -13.09
N ARG A 250 7.66 0.12 -12.71
CA ARG A 250 7.21 0.25 -11.33
C ARG A 250 5.76 -0.16 -11.16
N LEU A 251 5.51 -0.93 -10.10
CA LEU A 251 4.16 -1.25 -9.65
C LEU A 251 3.92 -0.54 -8.31
N ARG A 252 3.02 0.44 -8.34
CA ARG A 252 2.47 1.10 -7.15
C ARG A 252 1.16 0.42 -6.75
N GLY A 253 0.71 0.66 -5.55
CA GLY A 253 -0.63 0.24 -5.16
C GLY A 253 -0.84 0.37 -3.66
N VAL A 254 -2.10 0.45 -3.28
CA VAL A 254 -2.51 0.56 -1.87
C VAL A 254 -2.09 -0.68 -1.06
N SER A 255 -2.11 -0.57 0.25
CA SER A 255 -1.90 -1.74 1.13
C SER A 255 -2.86 -2.86 0.74
N GLY A 256 -2.42 -4.11 0.78
CA GLY A 256 -3.28 -5.26 0.50
C GLY A 256 -3.70 -5.45 -0.97
N SER A 257 -3.13 -4.70 -1.94
CA SER A 257 -3.48 -4.83 -3.36
C SER A 257 -2.77 -5.98 -4.10
N GLY A 258 -2.03 -6.86 -3.41
CA GLY A 258 -1.37 -8.02 -4.01
C GLY A 258 -0.09 -7.72 -4.78
N LYS A 259 0.57 -6.58 -4.55
CA LYS A 259 1.82 -6.19 -5.22
C LYS A 259 2.90 -7.26 -5.18
N THR A 260 3.13 -7.84 -4.02
CA THR A 260 4.14 -8.90 -3.81
C THR A 260 3.78 -10.17 -4.60
N CYS A 261 2.49 -10.52 -4.67
CA CYS A 261 2.01 -11.63 -5.51
C CYS A 261 2.35 -11.40 -6.99
N VAL A 262 2.02 -10.21 -7.52
CA VAL A 262 2.37 -9.84 -8.91
C VAL A 262 3.89 -9.96 -9.15
N MET A 263 4.70 -9.50 -8.20
CA MET A 263 6.15 -9.59 -8.28
C MET A 263 6.64 -11.06 -8.34
N LEU A 264 6.10 -11.94 -7.51
CA LEU A 264 6.46 -13.37 -7.49
C LEU A 264 6.09 -14.07 -8.80
N HIS A 265 4.88 -13.86 -9.29
CA HIS A 265 4.45 -14.40 -10.59
C HIS A 265 5.28 -13.85 -11.75
N ARG A 266 5.65 -12.56 -11.68
CA ARG A 266 6.55 -11.95 -12.65
C ARG A 266 7.94 -12.61 -12.61
N ALA A 267 8.49 -12.87 -11.44
CA ALA A 267 9.77 -13.58 -11.30
C ALA A 267 9.71 -14.96 -11.97
N ARG A 268 8.61 -15.73 -11.72
CA ARG A 268 8.37 -17.01 -12.39
C ARG A 268 8.29 -16.87 -13.91
N PHE A 269 7.51 -15.90 -14.40
CA PHE A 269 7.40 -15.63 -15.84
C PHE A 269 8.76 -15.30 -16.48
N LEU A 270 9.54 -14.42 -15.85
CA LEU A 270 10.86 -14.02 -16.35
C LEU A 270 11.88 -15.18 -16.32
N ALA A 271 11.83 -16.02 -15.27
CA ALA A 271 12.67 -17.21 -15.17
C ALA A 271 12.38 -18.20 -16.31
N LYS A 272 11.10 -18.46 -16.61
CA LYS A 272 10.67 -19.29 -17.74
C LYS A 272 11.11 -18.70 -19.09
N LYS A 273 10.92 -17.40 -19.26
CA LYS A 273 11.18 -16.68 -20.51
C LYS A 273 12.67 -16.62 -20.84
N TYR A 274 13.48 -16.18 -19.89
CA TYR A 274 14.90 -15.92 -20.13
C TYR A 274 15.80 -17.12 -19.84
N LYS A 275 15.38 -18.06 -19.02
CA LYS A 275 16.17 -19.21 -18.55
C LYS A 275 17.55 -18.77 -18.01
N GLN A 276 17.57 -17.65 -17.29
CA GLN A 276 18.74 -17.01 -16.70
C GLN A 276 18.43 -16.61 -15.26
N PRO A 277 19.44 -16.42 -14.41
CA PRO A 277 19.23 -16.07 -13.02
C PRO A 277 18.43 -14.77 -12.85
N ILE A 278 17.45 -14.80 -11.95
CA ILE A 278 16.61 -13.70 -11.51
C ILE A 278 16.88 -13.46 -10.02
N VAL A 279 16.82 -12.21 -9.57
CA VAL A 279 16.95 -11.90 -8.15
C VAL A 279 15.75 -11.09 -7.67
N ILE A 280 15.25 -11.46 -6.47
CA ILE A 280 14.25 -10.70 -5.72
C ILE A 280 14.95 -10.09 -4.50
N LEU A 281 14.76 -8.79 -4.30
CA LEU A 281 15.38 -8.02 -3.24
C LEU A 281 14.32 -7.44 -2.30
N THR A 282 14.60 -7.50 -1.01
CA THR A 282 13.73 -6.93 0.04
C THR A 282 14.57 -6.31 1.16
N LEU A 283 13.91 -5.67 2.14
CA LEU A 283 14.59 -4.92 3.20
C LEU A 283 15.04 -5.79 4.39
N THR A 284 14.20 -6.76 4.81
CA THR A 284 14.40 -7.49 6.05
C THR A 284 14.64 -8.97 5.83
N GLU A 285 15.36 -9.60 6.76
CA GLU A 285 15.64 -11.03 6.68
C GLU A 285 14.37 -11.89 6.87
N SER A 286 13.41 -11.43 7.67
CA SER A 286 12.10 -12.10 7.82
C SER A 286 11.35 -12.14 6.49
N MET A 287 11.28 -10.98 5.78
CA MET A 287 10.62 -10.91 4.48
C MET A 287 11.38 -11.71 3.42
N ARG A 288 12.71 -11.70 3.44
CA ARG A 288 13.52 -12.54 2.54
C ARG A 288 13.16 -14.03 2.68
N ARG A 289 13.07 -14.52 3.92
CA ARG A 289 12.70 -15.94 4.18
C ARG A 289 11.29 -16.25 3.73
N LEU A 290 10.35 -15.33 3.96
CA LEU A 290 8.98 -15.48 3.48
C LEU A 290 8.95 -15.56 1.94
N LEU A 291 9.60 -14.62 1.26
CA LEU A 291 9.68 -14.61 -0.20
C LEU A 291 10.36 -15.87 -0.75
N ASP A 292 11.41 -16.35 -0.09
CA ASP A 292 12.10 -17.60 -0.44
C ASP A 292 11.17 -18.82 -0.36
N SER A 293 10.37 -18.91 0.71
CA SER A 293 9.36 -19.96 0.87
C SER A 293 8.30 -19.88 -0.24
N LEU A 294 7.75 -18.67 -0.50
CA LEU A 294 6.73 -18.45 -1.52
C LEU A 294 7.26 -18.70 -2.96
N VAL A 295 8.53 -18.39 -3.23
CA VAL A 295 9.18 -18.71 -4.51
C VAL A 295 9.26 -20.22 -4.70
N ASN A 296 9.67 -20.97 -3.68
CA ASN A 296 9.75 -22.42 -3.74
C ASN A 296 8.37 -23.07 -3.97
N GLU A 297 7.34 -22.55 -3.33
CA GLU A 297 5.97 -23.03 -3.48
C GLU A 297 5.38 -22.69 -4.86
N LEU A 298 5.48 -21.44 -5.29
CA LEU A 298 4.91 -20.96 -6.55
C LEU A 298 5.66 -21.45 -7.79
N CYS A 299 7.00 -21.42 -7.75
CA CYS A 299 7.82 -21.52 -8.97
C CYS A 299 8.25 -22.94 -9.31
N GLY A 300 8.15 -23.90 -8.38
CA GLY A 300 8.54 -25.28 -8.64
C GLY A 300 9.95 -25.40 -9.23
N VAL A 301 10.07 -25.93 -10.45
CA VAL A 301 11.37 -26.13 -11.13
C VAL A 301 12.12 -24.82 -11.38
N GLU A 302 11.42 -23.72 -11.66
CA GLU A 302 12.02 -22.41 -11.92
C GLU A 302 12.61 -21.77 -10.67
N SER A 303 12.25 -22.23 -9.45
CA SER A 303 12.77 -21.71 -8.19
C SER A 303 14.30 -21.71 -8.13
N SER A 304 14.95 -22.73 -8.74
CA SER A 304 16.40 -22.84 -8.81
C SER A 304 17.10 -21.68 -9.56
N SER A 305 16.35 -20.98 -10.41
CA SER A 305 16.83 -19.79 -11.16
C SER A 305 16.51 -18.48 -10.47
N ILE A 306 15.79 -18.51 -9.34
CA ILE A 306 15.36 -17.31 -8.61
C ILE A 306 16.06 -17.27 -7.25
N SER A 307 16.80 -16.21 -6.99
CA SER A 307 17.49 -16.00 -5.72
C SER A 307 16.83 -14.86 -4.94
N THR A 308 16.77 -14.99 -3.62
CA THR A 308 16.23 -13.95 -2.73
C THR A 308 17.30 -13.39 -1.81
N TYR A 309 17.43 -12.06 -1.73
CA TYR A 309 18.39 -11.39 -0.84
C TYR A 309 17.74 -10.20 -0.13
N THR A 310 18.30 -9.85 1.03
CA THR A 310 18.13 -8.48 1.52
C THR A 310 19.02 -7.54 0.71
N ILE A 311 18.64 -6.25 0.61
CA ILE A 311 19.46 -5.23 -0.10
C ILE A 311 20.90 -5.22 0.40
N ASN A 312 21.09 -5.27 1.73
CA ASN A 312 22.44 -5.31 2.29
C ASN A 312 23.20 -6.62 1.99
N GLY A 313 22.50 -7.76 2.10
CA GLY A 313 23.10 -9.05 1.73
C GLY A 313 23.50 -9.11 0.26
N PHE A 314 22.72 -8.46 -0.61
CA PHE A 314 23.03 -8.33 -2.02
C PHE A 314 24.25 -7.41 -2.27
N ALA A 315 24.34 -6.29 -1.55
CA ALA A 315 25.51 -5.42 -1.61
C ALA A 315 26.79 -6.13 -1.11
N GLU A 316 26.71 -6.95 -0.07
CA GLU A 316 27.82 -7.82 0.39
C GLU A 316 28.23 -8.81 -0.70
N LYS A 317 27.27 -9.45 -1.36
CA LYS A 317 27.55 -10.35 -2.49
C LYS A 317 28.30 -9.63 -3.61
N ILE A 318 27.89 -8.42 -3.99
CA ILE A 318 28.59 -7.63 -5.01
C ILE A 318 30.06 -7.38 -4.60
N ILE A 319 30.29 -6.99 -3.35
CA ILE A 319 31.65 -6.77 -2.85
C ILE A 319 32.44 -8.07 -2.88
N PHE A 320 31.85 -9.17 -2.38
CA PHE A 320 32.48 -10.47 -2.40
C PHE A 320 32.90 -10.91 -3.80
N ASP A 321 32.01 -10.72 -4.78
CA ASP A 321 32.26 -11.15 -6.17
C ASP A 321 33.28 -10.26 -6.87
N LEU A 322 33.28 -8.95 -6.62
CA LEU A 322 34.12 -8.00 -7.36
C LEU A 322 35.45 -7.71 -6.68
N HIS A 323 35.54 -7.73 -5.34
CA HIS A 323 36.75 -7.43 -4.63
C HIS A 323 37.80 -8.55 -4.83
N PRO A 324 39.11 -8.23 -5.05
CA PRO A 324 40.16 -9.23 -5.27
C PRO A 324 40.32 -10.23 -4.12
N ASN A 325 40.12 -9.79 -2.88
CA ASN A 325 40.26 -10.59 -1.68
C ASN A 325 38.93 -11.22 -1.19
N GLY A 326 37.83 -11.03 -1.94
CA GLY A 326 36.51 -11.62 -1.60
C GLY A 326 36.06 -11.29 -0.17
N ALA A 327 35.60 -12.32 0.54
CA ALA A 327 35.06 -12.18 1.91
C ALA A 327 36.09 -11.77 2.98
N SER A 328 37.39 -11.88 2.69
CA SER A 328 38.42 -11.53 3.67
C SER A 328 38.70 -10.02 3.75
N CYS A 329 38.10 -9.21 2.87
CA CYS A 329 38.39 -7.78 2.81
C CYS A 329 37.72 -6.97 3.92
N PHE A 330 36.61 -7.44 4.49
CA PHE A 330 35.95 -6.80 5.61
C PHE A 330 34.98 -7.74 6.33
N THR A 331 34.61 -7.36 7.55
CA THR A 331 33.51 -8.00 8.30
C THR A 331 32.53 -6.93 8.79
N ARG A 332 31.29 -7.32 9.06
CA ARG A 332 30.33 -6.39 9.66
C ARG A 332 30.71 -6.01 11.09
N LEU A 333 30.47 -4.76 11.45
CA LEU A 333 30.57 -4.30 12.82
C LEU A 333 29.32 -4.79 13.60
N GLY A 334 29.52 -5.52 14.67
CA GLY A 334 28.42 -6.03 15.51
C GLY A 334 27.74 -4.91 16.34
N ASP A 335 26.58 -5.19 16.91
CA ASP A 335 25.73 -4.21 17.59
C ASP A 335 26.42 -3.45 18.71
N ALA A 336 27.25 -4.12 19.52
CA ALA A 336 28.02 -3.48 20.59
C ALA A 336 29.04 -2.45 20.02
N GLY A 337 29.75 -2.84 18.95
CA GLY A 337 30.67 -1.97 18.24
C GLY A 337 29.95 -0.77 17.59
N MET A 338 28.76 -1.00 17.02
CA MET A 338 27.93 0.07 16.45
C MET A 338 27.51 1.09 17.50
N LYS A 339 27.10 0.64 18.69
CA LYS A 339 26.73 1.54 19.80
C LYS A 339 27.94 2.38 20.27
N ASP A 340 29.11 1.77 20.39
CA ASP A 340 30.35 2.48 20.78
C ASP A 340 30.76 3.50 19.70
N LEU A 341 30.75 3.11 18.44
CA LEU A 341 31.05 3.99 17.33
C LEU A 341 30.07 5.17 17.23
N SER A 342 28.78 4.92 17.36
CA SER A 342 27.76 6.00 17.38
C SER A 342 28.03 6.99 18.53
N ARG A 343 28.38 6.52 19.69
CA ARG A 343 28.76 7.38 20.83
C ARG A 343 29.98 8.25 20.50
N LYS A 344 31.04 7.67 19.91
CA LYS A 344 32.24 8.42 19.48
C LYS A 344 31.92 9.49 18.45
N VAL A 345 31.11 9.16 17.46
CA VAL A 345 30.66 10.09 16.39
C VAL A 345 29.83 11.24 16.98
N ARG A 346 28.89 10.96 17.89
CA ARG A 346 28.10 12.00 18.57
C ARG A 346 28.97 12.93 19.36
N ASN A 347 29.95 12.40 20.08
CA ASN A 347 30.93 13.23 20.84
C ASN A 347 31.77 14.09 19.89
N TYR A 348 32.21 13.53 18.77
CA TYR A 348 32.96 14.27 17.76
C TYR A 348 32.16 15.46 17.23
N VAL A 349 30.86 15.29 16.87
CA VAL A 349 30.01 16.40 16.45
C VAL A 349 29.87 17.44 17.55
N LYS A 350 29.56 17.02 18.79
CA LYS A 350 29.36 17.95 19.93
C LYS A 350 30.59 18.78 20.26
N SER A 351 31.81 18.25 20.03
CA SER A 351 33.08 18.93 20.27
C SER A 351 33.64 19.67 19.05
N HIS A 352 32.99 19.57 17.89
CA HIS A 352 33.48 20.17 16.65
C HIS A 352 33.37 21.71 16.71
N GLU A 353 34.45 22.42 16.32
CA GLU A 353 34.53 23.88 16.39
C GLU A 353 33.45 24.62 15.59
N ASP A 354 32.99 24.04 14.50
CA ASP A 354 31.94 24.58 13.64
C ASP A 354 30.51 24.26 14.13
N PHE A 355 30.36 23.35 15.09
CA PHE A 355 29.04 22.96 15.56
C PHE A 355 28.50 24.02 16.55
N ARG A 356 27.48 24.74 16.11
CA ARG A 356 26.82 25.76 16.93
C ARG A 356 25.62 25.25 17.69
N GLY A 357 24.94 24.24 17.12
CA GLY A 357 23.80 23.59 17.76
C GLY A 357 22.62 24.51 18.06
N GLY A 358 22.57 25.72 17.47
CA GLY A 358 21.53 26.73 17.75
C GLY A 358 20.13 26.24 17.41
N VAL A 359 19.98 25.38 16.38
CA VAL A 359 18.71 24.74 16.00
C VAL A 359 18.19 23.75 17.03
N PHE A 360 19.00 23.41 18.04
CA PHE A 360 18.66 22.47 19.12
C PHE A 360 18.45 23.18 20.47
N SER A 361 18.42 24.52 20.49
CA SER A 361 18.21 25.30 21.71
C SER A 361 16.93 24.87 22.41
N GLY A 362 17.02 24.49 23.67
CA GLY A 362 15.89 23.99 24.48
C GLY A 362 15.52 22.53 24.25
N GLU A 363 16.29 21.76 23.46
CA GLU A 363 16.05 20.31 23.28
C GLU A 363 16.83 19.48 24.32
N LYS A 364 16.27 18.27 24.61
CA LYS A 364 16.95 17.28 25.45
C LYS A 364 18.11 16.63 24.70
N GLY A 365 19.19 16.28 25.43
CA GLY A 365 20.38 15.65 24.85
C GLY A 365 20.09 14.40 24.01
N SER A 366 19.11 13.58 24.40
CA SER A 366 18.69 12.40 23.65
C SER A 366 18.07 12.72 22.27
N SER A 367 17.38 13.87 22.13
CA SER A 367 16.82 14.33 20.84
C SER A 367 17.94 14.75 19.89
N ILE A 368 18.94 15.47 20.41
CA ILE A 368 20.12 15.90 19.65
C ILE A 368 20.91 14.65 19.18
N GLU A 369 21.13 13.70 20.05
CA GLU A 369 21.86 12.46 19.71
C GLU A 369 21.20 11.67 18.59
N LYS A 370 19.88 11.52 18.65
CA LYS A 370 19.09 10.89 17.59
C LYS A 370 19.23 11.65 16.27
N PHE A 371 19.14 12.97 16.32
CA PHE A 371 19.29 13.81 15.12
C PHE A 371 20.69 13.65 14.50
N ILE A 372 21.76 13.64 15.32
CA ILE A 372 23.13 13.43 14.85
C ILE A 372 23.24 12.10 14.11
N ASP A 373 22.77 11.02 14.72
CA ASP A 373 22.82 9.68 14.10
C ASP A 373 22.06 9.66 12.76
N GLU A 374 20.85 10.24 12.73
CA GLU A 374 20.03 10.32 11.52
C GLU A 374 20.68 11.18 10.43
N GLU A 375 21.33 12.31 10.78
CA GLU A 375 21.95 13.18 9.79
C GLU A 375 23.21 12.54 9.18
N ILE A 376 24.03 11.87 10.00
CA ILE A 376 25.18 11.11 9.52
C ILE A 376 24.72 9.97 8.58
N SER A 377 23.68 9.24 8.97
CA SER A 377 23.08 8.19 8.10
C SER A 377 22.52 8.80 6.81
N HIS A 378 21.90 9.99 6.87
CA HIS A 378 21.37 10.69 5.72
C HIS A 378 22.46 11.07 4.70
N ILE A 379 23.63 11.52 5.16
CA ILE A 379 24.78 11.81 4.29
C ILE A 379 25.28 10.51 3.64
N ARG A 380 25.56 9.49 4.45
CA ARG A 380 26.23 8.26 4.04
C ARG A 380 25.33 7.31 3.21
N SER A 381 24.01 7.46 3.31
CA SER A 381 23.06 6.70 2.49
C SER A 381 22.77 7.35 1.13
N ARG A 382 23.28 8.55 0.87
CA ARG A 382 23.02 9.32 -0.37
C ARG A 382 24.27 9.61 -1.19
N LEU A 383 25.39 9.82 -0.54
CA LEU A 383 26.63 10.26 -1.15
C LEU A 383 27.74 9.21 -0.94
N LEU A 384 28.54 8.98 -2.00
CA LEU A 384 29.81 8.29 -1.84
C LEU A 384 30.81 9.19 -1.09
N PRO A 385 31.82 8.63 -0.41
CA PRO A 385 32.88 9.43 0.23
C PRO A 385 33.52 10.45 -0.71
N SER A 386 33.67 10.13 -1.99
CA SER A 386 34.15 11.04 -3.03
C SER A 386 33.23 12.23 -3.33
N GLU A 387 31.96 12.13 -2.96
CA GLU A 387 30.90 13.10 -3.22
C GLU A 387 30.51 13.91 -1.97
N TYR A 388 31.09 13.63 -0.81
CA TYR A 388 30.70 14.22 0.49
C TYR A 388 30.74 15.75 0.49
N ASP A 389 31.66 16.37 -0.24
CA ASP A 389 31.75 17.81 -0.31
C ASP A 389 30.52 18.49 -0.89
N LYS A 390 29.69 17.78 -1.66
CA LYS A 390 28.39 18.27 -2.14
C LYS A 390 27.45 18.64 -0.99
N TYR A 391 27.58 17.99 0.18
CA TYR A 391 26.73 18.25 1.33
C TYR A 391 26.92 19.65 1.93
N LYS A 392 28.09 20.27 1.75
CA LYS A 392 28.38 21.64 2.25
C LYS A 392 27.45 22.68 1.60
N ASP A 393 27.13 22.50 0.31
CA ASP A 393 26.33 23.43 -0.45
C ASP A 393 24.84 23.02 -0.43
N GLY A 394 24.00 23.87 0.19
CA GLY A 394 22.56 23.65 0.27
C GLY A 394 21.84 23.68 -1.06
N LYS A 395 22.43 24.26 -2.11
CA LYS A 395 21.88 24.27 -3.48
C LYS A 395 22.21 22.96 -4.18
N MET A 396 23.41 22.42 -3.97
CA MET A 396 23.84 21.15 -4.58
C MET A 396 23.25 19.93 -3.89
N PHE A 397 22.98 20.02 -2.58
CA PHE A 397 22.44 18.93 -1.80
C PHE A 397 21.23 19.38 -0.98
N LYS A 398 20.03 19.09 -1.50
CA LYS A 398 18.77 19.31 -0.81
C LYS A 398 18.57 18.24 0.26
N ARG A 399 18.32 18.65 1.50
CA ARG A 399 18.04 17.76 2.64
C ARG A 399 16.56 17.34 2.64
N VAL A 400 16.13 16.64 1.61
CA VAL A 400 14.73 16.20 1.45
C VAL A 400 14.30 15.32 2.64
N GLY A 401 13.15 15.63 3.23
CA GLY A 401 12.60 14.90 4.37
C GLY A 401 13.26 15.24 5.73
N ARG A 402 14.04 16.33 5.82
CA ARG A 402 14.70 16.80 7.05
C ARG A 402 14.18 18.20 7.41
N GLY A 403 13.26 18.29 8.38
CA GLY A 403 12.55 19.52 8.71
C GLY A 403 13.40 20.62 9.35
N LYS A 404 14.52 20.27 10.05
CA LYS A 404 15.38 21.27 10.67
C LYS A 404 16.37 21.85 9.67
N ALA A 405 16.33 23.16 9.45
CA ALA A 405 17.35 23.88 8.70
C ALA A 405 18.70 23.84 9.43
N LEU A 406 19.80 23.61 8.72
CA LEU A 406 21.16 23.65 9.26
C LEU A 406 21.94 24.81 8.66
N MET A 407 22.71 25.48 9.49
CA MET A 407 23.71 26.48 9.06
C MET A 407 24.86 25.76 8.31
N THR A 408 25.59 26.50 7.49
CA THR A 408 26.75 25.97 6.76
C THR A 408 27.84 25.44 7.70
N SER A 409 28.03 26.06 8.87
CA SER A 409 28.92 25.58 9.90
C SER A 409 28.50 24.21 10.44
N ASP A 410 27.22 24.05 10.81
CA ASP A 410 26.71 22.75 11.28
C ASP A 410 26.82 21.67 10.19
N ARG A 411 26.59 22.03 8.92
CA ARG A 411 26.80 21.11 7.80
C ARG A 411 28.24 20.62 7.69
N ARG A 412 29.24 21.51 7.95
CA ARG A 412 30.64 21.09 7.97
C ARG A 412 30.92 20.12 9.11
N ALA A 413 30.43 20.39 10.30
CA ALA A 413 30.60 19.49 11.44
C ALA A 413 29.99 18.09 11.18
N PHE A 414 28.81 18.01 10.59
CA PHE A 414 28.18 16.72 10.22
C PHE A 414 28.95 16.01 9.12
N LEU A 415 29.45 16.74 8.13
CA LEU A 415 30.26 16.18 7.05
C LEU A 415 31.56 15.56 7.57
N ASP A 416 32.27 16.30 8.42
CA ASP A 416 33.53 15.83 8.98
C ASP A 416 33.32 14.66 9.96
N ALA A 417 32.16 14.64 10.63
CA ALA A 417 31.75 13.48 11.44
C ALA A 417 31.43 12.25 10.58
N ALA A 418 30.85 12.42 9.39
CA ALA A 418 30.66 11.31 8.45
C ALA A 418 32.00 10.74 7.98
N LYS A 419 32.95 11.61 7.61
CA LYS A 419 34.34 11.21 7.27
C LYS A 419 35.02 10.52 8.44
N TYR A 420 34.89 11.06 9.66
CA TYR A 420 35.42 10.47 10.88
C TYR A 420 34.86 9.06 11.11
N LYS A 421 33.55 8.87 10.94
CA LYS A 421 32.90 7.56 11.08
C LYS A 421 33.49 6.54 10.09
N ASP A 422 33.64 6.92 8.82
CA ASP A 422 34.22 6.07 7.77
C ASP A 422 35.68 5.72 8.08
N GLU A 423 36.48 6.69 8.60
CA GLU A 423 37.85 6.43 9.01
C GLU A 423 37.95 5.44 10.18
N GLN A 424 37.07 5.57 11.19
CA GLN A 424 37.01 4.62 12.31
C GLN A 424 36.67 3.20 11.83
N LEU A 425 35.72 3.07 10.92
CA LEU A 425 35.36 1.78 10.31
C LEU A 425 36.52 1.19 9.52
N ARG A 426 37.23 2.01 8.75
CA ARG A 426 38.43 1.62 7.98
C ARG A 426 39.55 1.11 8.87
N GLN A 427 39.84 1.80 9.98
CA GLN A 427 40.86 1.37 10.94
C GLN A 427 40.52 0.03 11.59
N LEU A 428 39.24 -0.26 11.76
CA LEU A 428 38.76 -1.54 12.31
C LEU A 428 38.67 -2.65 11.26
N LEU A 429 38.87 -2.37 9.98
CA LEU A 429 38.56 -3.27 8.85
C LEU A 429 37.11 -3.78 8.92
N LYS A 430 36.17 -2.89 9.27
CA LYS A 430 34.74 -3.17 9.42
C LYS A 430 33.89 -2.32 8.49
N LEU A 431 32.71 -2.80 8.13
CA LEU A 431 31.67 -1.99 7.49
C LEU A 431 30.38 -2.02 8.30
N ASP A 432 29.66 -0.93 8.27
CA ASP A 432 28.27 -0.84 8.72
C ASP A 432 27.31 -0.95 7.51
N TYR A 433 26.01 -0.83 7.75
CA TYR A 433 25.00 -0.99 6.70
C TYR A 433 25.19 -0.01 5.53
N GLU A 434 25.41 1.29 5.80
CA GLU A 434 25.64 2.27 4.75
C GLU A 434 26.99 2.05 4.05
N GLY A 435 28.02 1.64 4.78
CA GLY A 435 29.35 1.35 4.24
C GLY A 435 29.36 0.20 3.26
N VAL A 436 28.59 -0.85 3.51
CA VAL A 436 28.42 -1.99 2.59
C VAL A 436 27.81 -1.54 1.26
N VAL A 437 26.71 -0.79 1.31
CA VAL A 437 26.04 -0.30 0.08
C VAL A 437 26.95 0.68 -0.66
N SER A 438 27.56 1.63 0.07
CA SER A 438 28.51 2.60 -0.52
C SER A 438 29.70 1.92 -1.19
N GLY A 439 30.25 0.87 -0.57
CA GLY A 439 31.31 0.06 -1.15
C GLY A 439 30.90 -0.66 -2.43
N ALA A 440 29.72 -1.27 -2.45
CA ALA A 440 29.19 -1.91 -3.66
C ALA A 440 28.99 -0.90 -4.80
N VAL A 441 28.42 0.29 -4.51
CA VAL A 441 28.26 1.38 -5.50
C VAL A 441 29.63 1.86 -6.01
N ALA A 442 30.60 2.05 -5.12
CA ALA A 442 31.94 2.49 -5.51
C ALA A 442 32.61 1.50 -6.47
N LEU A 443 32.50 0.19 -6.20
CA LEU A 443 33.03 -0.86 -7.09
C LEU A 443 32.32 -0.87 -8.44
N LEU A 444 31.00 -0.87 -8.47
CA LEU A 444 30.22 -0.90 -9.71
C LEU A 444 30.45 0.35 -10.58
N SER A 445 30.58 1.53 -9.96
CA SER A 445 30.82 2.79 -10.67
C SER A 445 32.29 3.09 -10.95
N LEU A 446 33.19 2.23 -10.51
CA LEU A 446 34.65 2.46 -10.59
C LEU A 446 35.07 3.78 -9.95
N ASP A 447 34.38 4.18 -8.87
CA ASP A 447 34.63 5.43 -8.19
C ASP A 447 35.97 5.45 -7.45
N LYS A 448 36.57 6.65 -7.34
CA LYS A 448 37.83 6.83 -6.62
C LYS A 448 37.78 6.43 -5.16
N SER A 449 36.61 6.51 -4.52
CA SER A 449 36.39 6.09 -3.13
C SER A 449 36.58 4.58 -2.88
N CYS A 450 36.76 3.77 -3.92
CA CYS A 450 37.25 2.39 -3.76
C CYS A 450 38.50 2.32 -2.88
N ALA A 451 39.39 3.31 -2.98
CA ALA A 451 40.62 3.38 -2.17
C ALA A 451 40.33 3.63 -0.68
N ASP A 452 39.20 4.29 -0.36
CA ASP A 452 38.80 4.66 1.00
C ASP A 452 38.36 3.47 1.85
N TYR A 453 38.00 2.36 1.21
CA TYR A 453 37.59 1.10 1.86
C TYR A 453 38.73 0.11 2.06
N GLY A 454 39.98 0.59 2.09
CA GLY A 454 41.14 -0.28 2.25
C GLY A 454 41.60 -1.00 0.98
N TRP A 455 41.02 -0.68 -0.15
CA TRP A 455 41.28 -1.30 -1.44
C TRP A 455 42.36 -0.57 -2.27
N LYS A 456 43.38 -0.05 -1.58
CA LYS A 456 44.50 0.71 -2.20
C LYS A 456 45.24 -0.08 -3.26
N SER A 457 45.17 -1.41 -3.19
CA SER A 457 45.88 -2.32 -4.13
C SER A 457 45.00 -2.77 -5.29
N ILE A 458 43.78 -2.23 -5.48
CA ILE A 458 42.95 -2.62 -6.60
C ILE A 458 43.53 -2.04 -7.89
N ASP A 459 43.97 -2.92 -8.75
CA ASP A 459 44.26 -2.60 -10.16
C ASP A 459 42.92 -2.17 -10.83
N ARG A 460 42.85 -0.90 -11.18
CA ARG A 460 41.63 -0.29 -11.74
C ARG A 460 41.24 -0.92 -13.07
N GLU A 461 42.18 -1.27 -13.91
CA GLU A 461 41.91 -1.94 -15.18
C GLU A 461 41.38 -3.37 -14.97
N ARG A 462 41.90 -4.09 -14.00
CA ARG A 462 41.43 -5.41 -13.62
C ARG A 462 40.00 -5.34 -13.07
N LEU A 463 39.70 -4.36 -12.20
CA LEU A 463 38.35 -4.13 -11.68
C LEU A 463 37.41 -3.78 -12.81
N LYS A 464 37.79 -2.88 -13.72
CA LYS A 464 36.99 -2.50 -14.89
C LYS A 464 36.61 -3.72 -15.73
N LYS A 465 37.56 -4.59 -16.00
CA LYS A 465 37.35 -5.86 -16.72
C LYS A 465 36.40 -6.79 -15.95
N LYS A 466 36.57 -6.90 -14.62
CA LYS A 466 35.68 -7.68 -13.78
C LYS A 466 34.22 -7.12 -13.79
N VAL A 467 34.04 -5.82 -13.60
CA VAL A 467 32.73 -5.17 -13.62
C VAL A 467 32.07 -5.34 -14.98
N TYR A 468 32.81 -5.14 -16.08
CA TYR A 468 32.27 -5.32 -17.42
C TYR A 468 31.73 -6.74 -17.67
N ASN A 469 32.39 -7.76 -17.11
CA ASN A 469 32.00 -9.17 -17.24
C ASN A 469 31.04 -9.62 -16.12
N TYR A 470 30.73 -8.74 -15.15
CA TYR A 470 29.85 -9.05 -14.03
C TYR A 470 28.39 -8.94 -14.46
N ALA A 471 27.75 -10.06 -14.69
CA ALA A 471 26.35 -10.15 -15.09
C ALA A 471 25.67 -11.26 -14.28
N PRO A 472 25.51 -11.08 -12.97
CA PRO A 472 25.05 -12.15 -12.09
C PRO A 472 23.57 -12.49 -12.31
N TYR A 473 22.78 -11.51 -12.76
CA TYR A 473 21.33 -11.64 -12.92
C TYR A 473 20.85 -10.98 -14.21
N ARG A 474 19.84 -11.59 -14.82
CA ARG A 474 19.18 -11.04 -16.02
C ARG A 474 18.10 -10.01 -15.65
N CYS A 475 17.42 -10.24 -14.54
CA CYS A 475 16.36 -9.35 -14.04
C CYS A 475 16.48 -9.19 -12.53
N VAL A 476 16.15 -8.01 -12.03
CA VAL A 476 16.11 -7.65 -10.62
C VAL A 476 14.70 -7.16 -10.30
N LEU A 477 14.07 -7.78 -9.31
CA LEU A 477 12.78 -7.37 -8.77
C LEU A 477 13.00 -6.89 -7.34
N VAL A 478 12.38 -5.77 -6.98
CA VAL A 478 12.62 -5.11 -5.70
C VAL A 478 11.29 -4.84 -5.01
N ASP A 479 11.14 -5.34 -3.80
CA ASP A 479 9.97 -5.06 -2.96
C ASP A 479 10.24 -3.85 -2.05
N GLU A 480 9.19 -3.10 -1.71
CA GLU A 480 9.22 -1.95 -0.79
C GLU A 480 10.22 -0.85 -1.21
N VAL A 481 10.29 -0.53 -2.51
CA VAL A 481 11.25 0.44 -3.06
C VAL A 481 11.22 1.81 -2.38
N GLN A 482 10.08 2.25 -1.83
CA GLN A 482 9.94 3.53 -1.13
C GLN A 482 10.78 3.64 0.15
N ASP A 483 11.23 2.52 0.70
CA ASP A 483 12.05 2.46 1.92
C ASP A 483 13.56 2.35 1.63
N LEU A 484 13.94 2.27 0.36
CA LEU A 484 15.34 2.26 -0.04
C LEU A 484 15.99 3.65 0.11
N SER A 485 17.29 3.66 0.24
CA SER A 485 18.11 4.88 0.16
C SER A 485 18.52 5.18 -1.28
N GLN A 486 19.01 6.40 -1.50
CA GLN A 486 19.47 6.83 -2.82
C GLN A 486 20.64 5.96 -3.35
N LEU A 487 21.59 5.59 -2.47
CA LEU A 487 22.69 4.71 -2.88
C LEU A 487 22.23 3.28 -3.15
N GLU A 488 21.25 2.75 -2.40
CA GLU A 488 20.67 1.43 -2.66
C GLU A 488 20.03 1.38 -4.05
N VAL A 489 19.25 2.38 -4.43
CA VAL A 489 18.66 2.45 -5.78
C VAL A 489 19.73 2.68 -6.87
N ARG A 490 20.73 3.55 -6.60
CA ARG A 490 21.87 3.76 -7.51
C ARG A 490 22.65 2.46 -7.75
N MET A 491 22.86 1.66 -6.70
CA MET A 491 23.47 0.33 -6.82
C MET A 491 22.72 -0.56 -7.80
N LEU A 492 21.39 -0.61 -7.68
CA LEU A 492 20.55 -1.40 -8.59
C LEU A 492 20.66 -0.93 -10.03
N GLY A 493 20.58 0.39 -10.26
CA GLY A 493 20.68 0.97 -11.60
C GLY A 493 22.04 0.74 -12.29
N LEU A 494 23.10 0.54 -11.51
CA LEU A 494 24.47 0.32 -12.00
C LEU A 494 24.82 -1.15 -12.29
N LEU A 495 23.94 -2.10 -11.94
CA LEU A 495 24.22 -3.52 -12.15
C LEU A 495 24.46 -3.81 -13.64
N PRO A 496 25.60 -4.40 -14.01
CA PRO A 496 25.87 -4.76 -15.40
C PRO A 496 25.09 -6.00 -15.83
N VAL A 497 24.80 -6.06 -17.13
CA VAL A 497 24.29 -7.25 -17.82
C VAL A 497 25.26 -7.70 -18.91
N ARG A 498 25.03 -8.89 -19.46
CA ARG A 498 25.85 -9.39 -20.54
C ARG A 498 25.90 -8.42 -21.70
N GLY A 499 27.10 -8.06 -22.14
CA GLY A 499 27.31 -7.07 -23.20
C GLY A 499 27.68 -5.67 -22.71
N GLY A 500 27.80 -5.48 -21.36
CA GLY A 500 28.35 -4.26 -20.76
C GLY A 500 27.35 -3.11 -20.60
N SER A 501 26.05 -3.31 -20.92
CA SER A 501 25.00 -2.35 -20.58
C SER A 501 24.57 -2.50 -19.12
N ASN A 502 23.85 -1.51 -18.60
CA ASN A 502 23.29 -1.55 -17.24
C ASN A 502 21.89 -2.16 -17.27
N ILE A 503 21.52 -2.84 -16.19
CA ILE A 503 20.20 -3.49 -16.03
C ILE A 503 19.04 -2.51 -16.17
N SER A 504 19.26 -1.24 -15.81
CA SER A 504 18.28 -0.16 -15.98
C SER A 504 18.00 0.23 -17.44
N LEU A 505 18.78 -0.28 -18.40
CA LEU A 505 18.58 -0.06 -19.83
C LEU A 505 18.01 -1.31 -20.53
N GLU A 506 17.97 -2.43 -19.83
CA GLU A 506 17.56 -3.71 -20.40
C GLU A 506 16.03 -3.88 -20.38
N LYS A 507 15.52 -4.58 -21.43
CA LYS A 507 14.12 -5.04 -21.46
C LYS A 507 13.86 -5.97 -20.28
N ASP A 508 12.82 -5.66 -19.49
CA ASP A 508 12.44 -6.38 -18.26
C ASP A 508 13.54 -6.44 -17.18
N GLY A 509 14.59 -5.62 -17.27
CA GLY A 509 15.76 -5.72 -16.40
C GLY A 509 15.48 -5.39 -14.95
N LEU A 510 14.69 -4.36 -14.69
CA LEU A 510 14.41 -3.88 -13.33
C LEU A 510 12.90 -3.66 -13.12
N PHE A 511 12.36 -4.30 -12.09
CA PHE A 511 10.96 -4.17 -11.69
C PHE A 511 10.86 -3.76 -10.23
N LEU A 512 10.30 -2.59 -9.97
CA LEU A 512 10.23 -1.96 -8.64
C LEU A 512 8.80 -2.00 -8.11
N VAL A 513 8.63 -2.50 -6.90
CA VAL A 513 7.33 -2.62 -6.26
C VAL A 513 7.30 -1.79 -4.98
N GLY A 514 6.21 -1.07 -4.72
CA GLY A 514 6.09 -0.30 -3.49
C GLY A 514 4.86 0.59 -3.42
N ASP A 515 4.68 1.22 -2.25
CA ASP A 515 3.58 2.13 -1.96
C ASP A 515 4.13 3.40 -1.30
N GLY A 516 3.94 4.56 -1.94
CA GLY A 516 4.41 5.85 -1.44
C GLY A 516 3.84 6.22 -0.07
N ALA A 517 2.56 5.90 0.18
CA ALA A 517 1.88 6.15 1.45
C ALA A 517 2.40 5.29 2.62
N GLN A 518 3.05 4.16 2.34
CA GLN A 518 3.65 3.27 3.33
C GLN A 518 5.11 3.60 3.68
N LYS A 519 5.59 4.80 3.36
CA LYS A 519 6.96 5.22 3.63
C LYS A 519 7.19 5.45 5.12
N ILE A 520 7.85 4.50 5.76
CA ILE A 520 8.19 4.57 7.19
C ILE A 520 9.52 5.30 7.42
N TYR A 521 10.47 5.11 6.50
CA TYR A 521 11.83 5.64 6.60
C TYR A 521 11.98 6.96 5.83
N ASN A 522 12.65 7.92 6.45
CA ASN A 522 12.87 9.25 5.89
C ASN A 522 14.02 9.27 4.86
N LYS A 523 13.89 8.51 3.79
CA LYS A 523 14.89 8.34 2.73
C LYS A 523 14.41 8.93 1.40
N GLY A 524 13.97 10.23 1.39
CA GLY A 524 13.47 10.87 0.16
C GLY A 524 14.51 10.92 -0.96
N PHE A 525 14.19 10.37 -2.12
CA PHE A 525 14.95 10.44 -3.37
C PHE A 525 13.97 10.32 -4.55
N VAL A 526 14.44 10.65 -5.74
CA VAL A 526 13.71 10.44 -6.98
C VAL A 526 14.44 9.39 -7.82
N LEU A 527 13.73 8.39 -8.33
CA LEU A 527 14.30 7.27 -9.11
C LEU A 527 15.16 7.79 -10.27
N LYS A 528 14.71 8.82 -10.97
CA LYS A 528 15.43 9.45 -12.08
C LYS A 528 16.80 9.98 -11.65
N SER A 529 16.92 10.56 -10.45
CA SER A 529 18.20 11.06 -9.91
C SER A 529 19.20 9.93 -9.58
N CYS A 530 18.70 8.70 -9.44
CA CYS A 530 19.50 7.49 -9.21
C CYS A 530 19.86 6.74 -10.51
N GLY A 531 19.50 7.29 -11.68
CA GLY A 531 19.72 6.64 -12.98
C GLY A 531 18.65 5.62 -13.37
N VAL A 532 17.52 5.59 -12.67
CA VAL A 532 16.40 4.67 -12.95
C VAL A 532 15.21 5.47 -13.46
N ASN A 533 14.88 5.33 -14.75
CA ASN A 533 13.77 6.05 -15.39
C ASN A 533 12.59 5.10 -15.61
N VAL A 534 11.49 5.34 -14.90
CA VAL A 534 10.23 4.57 -14.99
C VAL A 534 9.10 5.32 -15.71
N ALA A 535 9.41 6.46 -16.35
CA ALA A 535 8.41 7.26 -17.06
C ALA A 535 7.60 6.41 -18.06
N ASN A 536 6.29 6.54 -18.04
CA ASN A 536 5.32 5.74 -18.82
C ASN A 536 5.34 4.22 -18.55
N ARG A 537 5.97 3.78 -17.46
CA ARG A 537 6.05 2.38 -17.02
C ARG A 537 5.80 2.24 -15.51
N SER A 538 4.99 3.15 -14.96
CA SER A 538 4.50 3.10 -13.58
C SER A 538 3.00 2.77 -13.59
N PHE A 539 2.63 1.70 -12.88
CA PHE A 539 1.27 1.16 -12.83
C PHE A 539 0.76 1.21 -11.40
N VAL A 540 -0.56 1.33 -11.22
CA VAL A 540 -1.18 1.43 -9.89
C VAL A 540 -2.23 0.35 -9.72
N LEU A 541 -2.15 -0.38 -8.59
CA LEU A 541 -3.20 -1.28 -8.12
C LEU A 541 -3.99 -0.58 -7.01
N LYS A 542 -5.27 -0.32 -7.24
CA LYS A 542 -6.13 0.38 -6.29
C LYS A 542 -6.94 -0.57 -5.42
N LYS A 543 -7.35 -1.74 -5.93
CA LYS A 543 -8.22 -2.68 -5.21
C LYS A 543 -7.47 -3.33 -4.06
N ASN A 544 -8.05 -3.21 -2.86
CA ASN A 544 -7.55 -3.88 -1.66
C ASN A 544 -8.28 -5.22 -1.48
N TYR A 545 -7.52 -6.29 -1.22
CA TYR A 545 -8.03 -7.65 -1.04
C TYR A 545 -7.78 -8.20 0.38
N ARG A 546 -7.18 -7.40 1.27
CA ARG A 546 -6.72 -7.85 2.59
C ARG A 546 -7.65 -7.44 3.71
N ASN A 547 -7.96 -6.14 3.77
CA ASN A 547 -8.64 -5.54 4.90
C ASN A 547 -10.17 -5.59 4.69
N THR A 548 -10.94 -5.41 5.76
CA THR A 548 -12.35 -5.08 5.62
C THR A 548 -12.51 -3.63 5.15
N LYS A 549 -13.68 -3.32 4.60
CA LYS A 549 -14.05 -1.98 4.12
C LYS A 549 -13.92 -0.93 5.22
N GLU A 550 -14.34 -1.26 6.43
CA GLU A 550 -14.34 -0.38 7.60
C GLU A 550 -12.92 -0.06 8.06
N ILE A 551 -12.04 -1.07 8.14
CA ILE A 551 -10.63 -0.87 8.47
C ILE A 551 -9.95 0.00 7.42
N MET A 552 -10.20 -0.28 6.13
CA MET A 552 -9.56 0.46 5.05
C MET A 552 -10.04 1.91 4.98
N ARG A 553 -11.32 2.19 5.21
CA ARG A 553 -11.87 3.54 5.29
C ARG A 553 -11.21 4.35 6.41
N ALA A 554 -11.18 3.81 7.63
CA ALA A 554 -10.52 4.47 8.74
C ALA A 554 -9.03 4.71 8.50
N ALA A 555 -8.33 3.73 7.90
CA ALA A 555 -6.92 3.86 7.58
C ALA A 555 -6.68 4.91 6.49
N TYR A 556 -7.50 4.98 5.45
CA TYR A 556 -7.36 5.98 4.40
C TYR A 556 -7.67 7.40 4.91
N ALA A 557 -8.75 7.58 5.67
CA ALA A 557 -9.10 8.86 6.30
C ALA A 557 -7.99 9.42 7.18
N LEU A 558 -7.15 8.56 7.77
CA LEU A 558 -5.96 9.00 8.50
C LEU A 558 -4.95 9.73 7.61
N ILE A 559 -4.79 9.30 6.36
CA ILE A 559 -3.68 9.75 5.49
C ILE A 559 -4.12 10.66 4.36
N GLU A 560 -5.41 10.73 4.00
CA GLU A 560 -5.92 11.46 2.83
C GLU A 560 -5.53 12.94 2.80
N ASN A 561 -5.42 13.57 3.96
CA ASN A 561 -5.07 14.98 4.11
C ASN A 561 -3.54 15.23 4.21
N TYR A 562 -2.71 14.21 4.03
CA TYR A 562 -1.26 14.34 4.09
C TYR A 562 -0.64 14.12 2.71
N GLU A 563 0.21 15.04 2.32
CA GLU A 563 0.98 14.95 1.09
C GLU A 563 2.24 14.10 1.29
N TYR A 564 2.61 13.33 0.28
CA TYR A 564 3.79 12.45 0.29
C TYR A 564 4.71 12.76 -0.89
N ALA A 565 6.02 12.76 -0.61
CA ALA A 565 7.01 12.75 -1.68
C ALA A 565 7.08 11.33 -2.27
N ASP A 566 6.62 11.15 -3.50
CA ASP A 566 6.81 9.88 -4.23
C ASP A 566 8.24 9.77 -4.75
N VAL A 567 8.65 8.55 -5.08
CA VAL A 567 9.98 8.28 -5.64
C VAL A 567 10.04 8.45 -7.17
N ASP A 568 8.90 8.61 -7.84
CA ASP A 568 8.83 8.78 -9.30
C ASP A 568 9.00 10.23 -9.76
N GLU A 569 8.54 11.19 -8.96
CA GLU A 569 8.45 12.59 -9.33
C GLU A 569 9.08 13.51 -8.26
N ASP A 570 9.54 14.68 -8.69
CA ASP A 570 10.01 15.74 -7.78
C ASP A 570 8.85 16.42 -7.02
N ASN A 571 7.59 16.11 -7.40
CA ASN A 571 6.39 16.71 -6.84
C ASN A 571 5.84 15.87 -5.68
N VAL A 572 5.18 16.55 -4.78
CA VAL A 572 4.42 15.96 -3.69
C VAL A 572 3.09 15.47 -4.27
N ILE A 573 2.69 14.27 -3.93
CA ILE A 573 1.42 13.67 -4.39
C ILE A 573 0.53 13.32 -3.21
N ASN A 574 -0.78 13.33 -3.45
CA ASN A 574 -1.76 12.81 -2.52
C ASN A 574 -1.71 11.28 -2.47
N PRO A 575 -2.10 10.66 -1.35
CA PRO A 575 -2.26 9.21 -1.28
C PRO A 575 -3.22 8.72 -2.37
N THR A 576 -2.90 7.57 -2.97
CA THR A 576 -3.82 6.92 -3.89
C THR A 576 -5.07 6.48 -3.14
N GLU A 577 -6.22 6.96 -3.55
CA GLU A 577 -7.50 6.49 -3.03
C GLU A 577 -7.68 5.00 -3.38
N PRO A 578 -7.95 4.14 -2.38
CA PRO A 578 -8.18 2.73 -2.62
C PRO A 578 -9.56 2.49 -3.24
N ASP A 579 -9.66 1.50 -4.11
CA ASP A 579 -10.94 0.84 -4.37
C ASP A 579 -11.23 0.01 -3.12
N PHE A 580 -12.24 0.44 -2.34
CA PHE A 580 -12.52 -0.16 -1.05
C PHE A 580 -12.92 -1.64 -1.22
N PRO A 581 -12.48 -2.52 -0.29
CA PRO A 581 -12.82 -3.93 -0.35
C PRO A 581 -14.33 -4.13 -0.22
N GLU A 582 -14.81 -5.20 -0.82
CA GLU A 582 -16.21 -5.64 -0.68
C GLU A 582 -16.45 -6.34 0.66
N ALA A 583 -15.39 -6.90 1.26
CA ALA A 583 -15.47 -7.55 2.56
C ALA A 583 -15.87 -6.53 3.65
N VAL A 584 -17.05 -6.72 4.21
CA VAL A 584 -17.60 -5.90 5.30
C VAL A 584 -17.17 -6.52 6.63
N GLY A 585 -16.82 -5.70 7.60
CA GLY A 585 -16.41 -6.13 8.94
C GLY A 585 -16.81 -5.13 10.01
N GLU A 586 -16.30 -5.34 11.21
CA GLU A 586 -16.53 -4.42 12.31
C GLU A 586 -15.74 -3.11 12.11
N ARG A 587 -16.34 -2.00 12.55
CA ARG A 587 -15.64 -0.71 12.61
C ARG A 587 -14.45 -0.83 13.57
N PRO A 588 -13.28 -0.25 13.24
CA PRO A 588 -12.17 -0.20 14.18
C PRO A 588 -12.60 0.37 15.55
N TYR A 589 -12.06 -0.23 16.59
CA TYR A 589 -12.37 0.12 17.97
C TYR A 589 -11.40 1.16 18.51
N ILE A 590 -11.87 2.33 18.93
CA ILE A 590 -11.10 3.28 19.71
C ILE A 590 -11.41 3.03 21.19
N VAL A 591 -10.40 2.62 21.96
CA VAL A 591 -10.58 2.24 23.36
C VAL A 591 -9.83 3.19 24.28
N LYS A 592 -10.59 3.93 25.08
CA LYS A 592 -10.10 4.83 26.12
C LYS A 592 -9.88 4.07 27.41
N CYS A 593 -8.67 4.12 27.94
CA CYS A 593 -8.28 3.55 29.22
C CYS A 593 -7.90 4.67 30.22
N LYS A 594 -7.95 4.39 31.53
CA LYS A 594 -7.60 5.36 32.56
C LYS A 594 -6.06 5.62 32.59
N ASN A 595 -5.26 4.58 32.43
CA ASN A 595 -3.81 4.64 32.51
C ASN A 595 -3.15 3.58 31.61
N THR A 596 -1.82 3.53 31.57
CA THR A 596 -1.08 2.57 30.74
C THR A 596 -1.28 1.12 31.16
N GLN A 597 -1.50 0.86 32.48
CA GLN A 597 -1.75 -0.50 32.93
C GLN A 597 -3.12 -1.00 32.44
N ASP A 598 -4.14 -0.15 32.50
CA ASP A 598 -5.48 -0.48 31.98
C ASP A 598 -5.45 -0.74 30.45
N GLN A 599 -4.57 -0.05 29.68
CA GLN A 599 -4.40 -0.35 28.25
C GLN A 599 -3.87 -1.78 28.04
N VAL A 600 -2.88 -2.19 28.87
CA VAL A 600 -2.29 -3.52 28.81
C VAL A 600 -3.30 -4.58 29.25
N ASP A 601 -4.00 -4.33 30.35
CA ASP A 601 -5.01 -5.25 30.90
C ASP A 601 -6.15 -5.46 29.90
N PHE A 602 -6.73 -4.39 29.34
CA PHE A 602 -7.75 -4.48 28.29
C PHE A 602 -7.26 -5.30 27.10
N SER A 603 -6.08 -4.96 26.57
CA SER A 603 -5.57 -5.61 25.36
C SER A 603 -5.38 -7.13 25.58
N VAL A 604 -4.81 -7.53 26.72
CA VAL A 604 -4.58 -8.94 27.02
C VAL A 604 -5.88 -9.69 27.33
N GLU A 605 -6.82 -9.08 28.06
CA GLU A 605 -8.12 -9.68 28.36
C GLU A 605 -8.97 -9.89 27.09
N ARG A 606 -8.93 -8.90 26.16
CA ARG A 606 -9.62 -9.05 24.87
C ARG A 606 -8.98 -10.13 24.00
N VAL A 607 -7.64 -10.19 23.95
CA VAL A 607 -6.93 -11.26 23.23
C VAL A 607 -7.28 -12.63 23.81
N GLU A 608 -7.33 -12.78 25.14
CA GLU A 608 -7.75 -14.03 25.79
C GLU A 608 -9.17 -14.43 25.39
N SER A 609 -10.11 -13.47 25.34
CA SER A 609 -11.48 -13.71 24.86
C SER A 609 -11.49 -14.17 23.40
N ILE A 610 -10.80 -13.45 22.51
CA ILE A 610 -10.72 -13.80 21.07
C ILE A 610 -10.17 -15.21 20.86
N ILE A 611 -9.14 -15.59 21.60
CA ILE A 611 -8.57 -16.94 21.53
C ILE A 611 -9.60 -17.99 21.96
N LYS A 612 -10.32 -17.76 23.06
CA LYS A 612 -11.37 -18.69 23.54
C LYS A 612 -12.50 -18.84 22.53
N ASP A 613 -12.96 -17.70 21.97
CA ASP A 613 -14.02 -17.69 20.97
C ASP A 613 -13.57 -18.45 19.70
N TYR A 614 -12.32 -18.24 19.27
CA TYR A 614 -11.75 -18.93 18.12
C TYR A 614 -11.56 -20.44 18.36
N GLN A 615 -11.05 -20.83 19.54
CA GLN A 615 -10.87 -22.22 19.94
C GLN A 615 -12.21 -22.97 19.99
N ALA A 616 -13.25 -22.32 20.51
CA ALA A 616 -14.61 -22.87 20.51
C ALA A 616 -15.16 -23.05 19.09
N LEU A 617 -14.80 -22.16 18.15
CA LEU A 617 -15.24 -22.25 16.77
C LEU A 617 -14.56 -23.39 15.98
N VAL A 618 -13.26 -23.61 16.20
CA VAL A 618 -12.48 -24.64 15.50
C VAL A 618 -12.43 -25.98 16.22
N ASP A 619 -13.00 -26.08 17.43
CA ASP A 619 -13.02 -27.25 18.28
C ASP A 619 -11.59 -27.81 18.60
N ASP A 620 -10.61 -26.92 18.74
CA ASP A 620 -9.22 -27.26 19.12
C ASP A 620 -8.61 -26.21 20.05
N ASP A 621 -8.45 -26.55 21.32
CA ASP A 621 -7.89 -25.67 22.35
C ASP A 621 -6.41 -25.27 22.15
N ARG A 622 -5.73 -25.86 21.17
CA ARG A 622 -4.31 -25.58 20.89
C ARG A 622 -4.11 -24.56 19.81
N VAL A 623 -5.16 -24.19 19.07
CA VAL A 623 -5.07 -23.29 17.92
C VAL A 623 -5.36 -21.85 18.36
N TYR A 624 -4.51 -20.93 17.92
CA TYR A 624 -4.69 -19.48 18.11
C TYR A 624 -4.96 -18.80 16.77
N PRO A 625 -5.84 -17.78 16.75
CA PRO A 625 -5.92 -16.89 15.60
C PRO A 625 -4.64 -16.06 15.48
N GLN A 626 -4.41 -15.44 14.34
CA GLN A 626 -3.26 -14.57 14.14
C GLN A 626 -3.50 -13.22 14.83
N VAL A 627 -2.90 -13.02 15.98
CA VAL A 627 -3.02 -11.80 16.80
C VAL A 627 -1.70 -11.06 16.88
N CYS A 628 -1.73 -9.73 16.70
CA CYS A 628 -0.57 -8.86 16.89
C CYS A 628 -0.86 -7.71 17.86
N LEU A 629 0.00 -7.56 18.88
CA LEU A 629 0.02 -6.44 19.81
C LEU A 629 1.16 -5.48 19.43
N ILE A 630 0.83 -4.36 18.81
CA ILE A 630 1.80 -3.33 18.41
C ILE A 630 1.92 -2.31 19.55
N GLY A 631 2.96 -2.45 20.36
CA GLY A 631 3.25 -1.50 21.44
C GLY A 631 4.11 -0.33 20.94
N LEU A 632 3.57 0.89 20.98
CA LEU A 632 4.22 2.07 20.38
C LEU A 632 5.49 2.54 21.11
N ASN A 633 5.77 2.03 22.31
CA ASN A 633 7.04 2.22 23.00
C ASN A 633 7.51 0.95 23.69
N SER A 634 8.80 0.89 24.09
CA SER A 634 9.40 -0.30 24.69
C SER A 634 8.78 -0.68 26.03
N LYS A 635 8.34 0.30 26.84
CA LYS A 635 7.72 0.03 28.15
C LYS A 635 6.37 -0.68 27.98
N ILE A 636 5.55 -0.22 27.02
CA ILE A 636 4.27 -0.87 26.69
C ILE A 636 4.51 -2.30 26.22
N ARG A 637 5.47 -2.54 25.31
CA ARG A 637 5.77 -3.90 24.83
C ARG A 637 6.22 -4.82 25.94
N GLN A 638 7.09 -4.34 26.82
CA GLN A 638 7.52 -5.14 27.98
C GLN A 638 6.34 -5.48 28.90
N SER A 639 5.47 -4.49 29.21
CA SER A 639 4.29 -4.71 30.05
C SER A 639 3.30 -5.69 29.41
N LEU A 640 3.11 -5.64 28.09
CA LEU A 640 2.29 -6.61 27.35
C LEU A 640 2.89 -8.02 27.45
N SER A 641 4.21 -8.17 27.25
CA SER A 641 4.91 -9.45 27.38
C SER A 641 4.77 -10.04 28.78
N ASP A 642 5.00 -9.21 29.81
CA ASP A 642 4.90 -9.63 31.21
C ASP A 642 3.46 -10.05 31.57
N ARG A 643 2.45 -9.33 31.04
CA ARG A 643 1.04 -9.63 31.31
C ARG A 643 0.57 -10.91 30.62
N LEU A 644 0.96 -11.12 29.36
CA LEU A 644 0.69 -12.37 28.62
C LEU A 644 1.32 -13.59 29.33
N SER A 645 2.57 -13.45 29.78
CA SER A 645 3.27 -14.49 30.52
C SER A 645 2.55 -14.86 31.85
N LYS A 646 2.03 -13.85 32.57
CA LYS A 646 1.22 -14.05 33.79
C LYS A 646 -0.09 -14.78 33.51
N LYS A 647 -0.63 -14.65 32.32
CA LYS A 647 -1.84 -15.34 31.84
C LYS A 647 -1.54 -16.70 31.19
N CYS A 648 -0.28 -17.14 31.19
CA CYS A 648 0.18 -18.37 30.54
C CYS A 648 -0.16 -18.44 29.04
N LEU A 649 -0.31 -17.28 28.39
CA LEU A 649 -0.53 -17.18 26.95
C LEU A 649 0.80 -17.19 26.19
N ASN A 650 0.89 -18.03 25.16
CA ASN A 650 2.09 -18.14 24.35
C ASN A 650 2.27 -16.86 23.50
N ALA A 651 3.40 -16.16 23.68
CA ALA A 651 3.68 -14.90 22.99
C ALA A 651 5.16 -14.78 22.61
N GLN A 652 5.42 -14.20 21.44
CA GLN A 652 6.78 -13.94 20.97
C GLN A 652 6.94 -12.47 20.53
N GLU A 653 8.11 -11.91 20.77
CA GLU A 653 8.46 -10.60 20.20
C GLU A 653 8.98 -10.75 18.77
N LEU A 654 8.31 -10.08 17.82
CA LEU A 654 8.77 -10.04 16.43
C LEU A 654 10.06 -9.21 16.35
N ARG A 655 11.17 -9.88 16.07
CA ARG A 655 12.47 -9.25 15.86
C ARG A 655 12.73 -9.10 14.37
N LYS A 656 13.54 -8.12 13.99
CA LYS A 656 13.95 -7.89 12.57
C LYS A 656 14.53 -9.14 11.88
N ASN A 657 15.07 -10.08 12.67
CA ASN A 657 15.67 -11.32 12.19
C ASN A 657 14.87 -12.56 12.61
N ALA A 658 13.65 -12.40 13.12
CA ALA A 658 12.81 -13.55 13.48
C ALA A 658 12.50 -14.36 12.21
N GLY A 659 12.44 -15.69 12.38
CA GLY A 659 12.06 -16.61 11.31
C GLY A 659 10.57 -16.52 10.96
N LYS A 660 10.01 -17.59 10.42
CA LYS A 660 8.57 -17.74 10.19
C LYS A 660 7.80 -17.43 11.47
N LEU A 661 6.65 -16.75 11.38
CA LEU A 661 5.72 -16.60 12.49
C LEU A 661 5.42 -17.98 13.05
N GLU A 662 5.60 -18.16 14.35
CA GLU A 662 5.20 -19.42 14.99
C GLU A 662 3.68 -19.51 14.98
N SER A 663 3.14 -20.62 14.56
CA SER A 663 1.72 -20.92 14.69
C SER A 663 1.39 -21.03 16.20
N ASN A 664 0.17 -20.66 16.57
CA ASN A 664 -0.32 -20.72 17.95
C ASN A 664 0.46 -19.83 18.94
N CYS A 665 0.82 -18.63 18.49
CA CYS A 665 1.60 -17.68 19.26
C CYS A 665 1.13 -16.25 19.00
N ILE A 666 0.96 -15.46 20.08
CA ILE A 666 0.63 -14.03 19.99
C ILE A 666 1.90 -13.25 19.63
N SER A 667 1.82 -12.41 18.61
CA SER A 667 2.93 -11.56 18.19
C SER A 667 2.95 -10.24 18.96
N ILE A 668 4.08 -9.88 19.56
CA ILE A 668 4.35 -8.54 20.11
C ILE A 668 5.31 -7.83 19.15
N SER A 669 4.97 -6.60 18.72
CA SER A 669 5.69 -5.95 17.63
C SER A 669 5.87 -4.45 17.83
N THR A 670 6.79 -3.88 17.04
CA THR A 670 6.78 -2.46 16.69
C THR A 670 6.08 -2.28 15.34
N ILE A 671 5.76 -1.04 14.95
CA ILE A 671 5.21 -0.76 13.61
C ILE A 671 6.17 -1.27 12.51
N GLU A 672 7.47 -1.05 12.70
CA GLU A 672 8.51 -1.40 11.73
C GLU A 672 8.69 -2.93 11.57
N THR A 673 8.51 -3.68 12.65
CA THR A 673 8.63 -5.15 12.60
C THR A 673 7.32 -5.83 12.19
N ALA A 674 6.16 -5.19 12.39
CA ALA A 674 4.87 -5.65 11.88
C ALA A 674 4.73 -5.45 10.36
N LYS A 675 5.51 -4.53 9.78
CA LYS A 675 5.46 -4.27 8.33
C LYS A 675 5.82 -5.53 7.54
N GLY A 676 5.01 -5.87 6.53
CA GLY A 676 5.15 -7.06 5.70
C GLY A 676 4.40 -8.30 6.24
N HIS A 677 3.95 -8.28 7.49
CA HIS A 677 3.11 -9.33 8.07
C HIS A 677 1.62 -8.94 8.03
N GLU A 678 0.76 -9.92 8.20
CA GLU A 678 -0.70 -9.77 8.23
C GLU A 678 -1.24 -10.52 9.44
N PHE A 679 -2.28 -9.97 10.07
CA PHE A 679 -2.88 -10.56 11.27
C PHE A 679 -4.39 -10.40 11.21
N GLU A 680 -5.11 -11.39 11.70
CA GLU A 680 -6.57 -11.31 11.80
C GLU A 680 -6.99 -10.19 12.76
N TYR A 681 -6.30 -10.09 13.90
CA TYR A 681 -6.59 -9.13 14.98
C TYR A 681 -5.35 -8.31 15.30
N VAL A 682 -5.49 -6.98 15.28
CA VAL A 682 -4.39 -6.07 15.59
C VAL A 682 -4.79 -5.10 16.69
N PHE A 683 -3.93 -4.99 17.71
CA PHE A 683 -4.04 -4.01 18.78
C PHE A 683 -2.88 -3.02 18.68
N ILE A 684 -3.18 -1.74 18.51
CA ILE A 684 -2.19 -0.66 18.52
C ILE A 684 -2.29 0.04 19.88
N VAL A 685 -1.32 -0.20 20.76
CA VAL A 685 -1.37 0.21 22.16
C VAL A 685 -0.46 1.41 22.40
N GLY A 686 -1.03 2.47 22.95
CA GLY A 686 -0.34 3.73 23.25
C GLY A 686 -0.57 4.82 22.20
N VAL A 687 -1.74 4.87 21.57
CA VAL A 687 -2.08 5.87 20.54
C VAL A 687 -2.37 7.23 21.19
N GLN A 688 -1.30 7.92 21.62
CA GLN A 688 -1.36 9.14 22.42
C GLN A 688 -0.44 10.23 21.89
N GLU A 689 -0.83 11.50 22.13
CA GLU A 689 0.03 12.65 21.86
C GLU A 689 1.40 12.51 22.56
N GLY A 690 2.43 12.78 21.79
CA GLY A 690 3.81 12.67 22.25
C GLY A 690 4.41 11.26 22.19
N ILE A 691 3.62 10.25 21.79
CA ILE A 691 4.06 8.92 21.37
C ILE A 691 3.88 8.81 19.85
N ILE A 692 2.65 9.01 19.35
CA ILE A 692 2.31 9.12 17.94
C ILE A 692 1.21 10.20 17.74
N PRO A 693 1.48 11.35 17.11
CA PRO A 693 2.80 11.80 16.70
C PRO A 693 3.75 12.04 17.89
N ALA A 694 5.05 11.94 17.62
CA ALA A 694 6.08 12.18 18.63
C ALA A 694 6.09 13.65 19.07
N LYS A 695 6.59 13.92 20.29
CA LYS A 695 6.69 15.29 20.79
C LYS A 695 7.61 16.14 19.90
N LYS A 696 7.18 17.37 19.60
CA LYS A 696 8.00 18.37 18.87
C LYS A 696 8.45 17.89 17.47
N VAL A 697 7.56 17.27 16.72
CA VAL A 697 7.78 16.98 15.30
C VAL A 697 7.26 18.14 14.43
N ASP A 698 7.95 18.39 13.33
CA ASP A 698 7.51 19.29 12.27
C ASP A 698 6.42 18.61 11.39
N GLU A 699 5.90 19.31 10.41
CA GLU A 699 4.86 18.79 9.49
C GLU A 699 5.30 17.49 8.80
N PHE A 700 6.56 17.39 8.38
CA PHE A 700 7.10 16.16 7.82
C PHE A 700 7.11 15.01 8.83
N GLY A 701 7.40 15.29 10.08
CA GLY A 701 7.35 14.31 11.16
C GLY A 701 5.92 13.86 11.45
N ILE A 702 4.95 14.77 11.37
CA ILE A 702 3.52 14.44 11.52
C ILE A 702 3.06 13.53 10.39
N SER A 703 3.32 13.90 9.13
CA SER A 703 2.98 13.08 7.95
C SER A 703 3.63 11.69 8.01
N ARG A 704 4.90 11.60 8.41
CA ARG A 704 5.60 10.33 8.62
C ARG A 704 4.93 9.47 9.71
N ASP A 705 4.57 10.08 10.85
CA ASP A 705 3.94 9.35 11.95
C ASP A 705 2.50 8.93 11.58
N ALA A 706 1.79 9.71 10.73
CA ALA A 706 0.52 9.29 10.11
C ALA A 706 0.72 8.06 9.21
N SER A 707 1.74 8.07 8.32
CA SER A 707 2.08 6.91 7.49
C SER A 707 2.43 5.68 8.32
N ARG A 708 3.16 5.84 9.45
CA ARG A 708 3.47 4.74 10.36
C ARG A 708 2.21 4.14 10.99
N LEU A 709 1.28 4.99 11.44
CA LEU A 709 0.01 4.52 12.00
C LEU A 709 -0.84 3.85 10.92
N TYR A 710 -0.93 4.40 9.72
CA TYR A 710 -1.57 3.78 8.56
C TYR A 710 -1.03 2.38 8.27
N VAL A 711 0.29 2.21 8.24
CA VAL A 711 0.92 0.90 8.06
C VAL A 711 0.49 -0.07 9.16
N ALA A 712 0.45 0.36 10.42
CA ALA A 712 0.02 -0.47 11.54
C ALA A 712 -1.47 -0.88 11.42
N MET A 713 -2.34 0.07 11.08
CA MET A 713 -3.78 -0.17 10.89
C MET A 713 -4.04 -1.18 9.78
N THR A 714 -3.36 -1.04 8.64
CA THR A 714 -3.53 -1.93 7.48
C THR A 714 -2.92 -3.32 7.65
N ARG A 715 -2.37 -3.65 8.83
CA ARG A 715 -1.98 -5.02 9.18
C ARG A 715 -3.15 -5.88 9.62
N ALA A 716 -4.28 -5.27 10.02
CA ALA A 716 -5.48 -5.96 10.47
C ALA A 716 -6.33 -6.45 9.29
N CYS A 717 -6.69 -7.74 9.29
CA CYS A 717 -7.58 -8.33 8.29
C CYS A 717 -9.03 -8.38 8.74
N LYS A 718 -9.31 -8.61 10.06
CA LYS A 718 -10.66 -8.76 10.62
C LYS A 718 -11.03 -7.65 11.59
N GLU A 719 -10.23 -7.46 12.66
CA GLU A 719 -10.53 -6.46 13.69
C GLU A 719 -9.31 -5.62 14.05
N LEU A 720 -9.54 -4.34 14.32
CA LEU A 720 -8.52 -3.36 14.67
C LEU A 720 -8.91 -2.62 15.96
N TYR A 721 -7.99 -2.60 16.93
CA TYR A 721 -8.13 -1.90 18.20
C TYR A 721 -7.07 -0.80 18.35
N LEU A 722 -7.51 0.43 18.55
CA LEU A 722 -6.68 1.63 18.78
C LEU A 722 -6.82 2.02 20.26
N VAL A 723 -5.81 1.68 21.07
CA VAL A 723 -5.90 1.80 22.53
C VAL A 723 -5.08 2.97 23.03
N TYR A 724 -5.70 3.85 23.83
CA TYR A 724 -5.04 4.99 24.44
C TYR A 724 -5.43 5.19 25.91
N SER A 725 -4.64 5.97 26.66
CA SER A 725 -5.00 6.37 28.03
C SER A 725 -5.19 7.86 28.18
N SER A 726 -6.11 8.25 29.07
CA SER A 726 -6.43 9.63 29.39
C SER A 726 -6.20 9.93 30.87
N HIS A 727 -4.93 10.04 31.30
CA HIS A 727 -4.59 10.52 32.64
C HIS A 727 -4.00 11.95 32.58
N SER A 728 -3.81 12.61 33.73
CA SER A 728 -3.29 13.98 33.76
C SER A 728 -1.96 14.08 32.99
N GLY A 729 -1.94 14.90 31.93
CA GLY A 729 -0.81 15.09 31.02
C GLY A 729 -0.70 14.14 29.81
N SER A 730 -1.68 13.24 29.62
CA SER A 730 -1.79 12.38 28.43
C SER A 730 -3.10 12.67 27.70
N ALA A 731 -2.99 13.05 26.42
CA ALA A 731 -4.13 13.27 25.53
C ALA A 731 -4.18 12.14 24.46
N PRO A 732 -5.36 11.81 23.93
CA PRO A 732 -5.46 10.97 22.75
C PRO A 732 -4.62 11.56 21.61
N SER A 733 -4.13 10.72 20.74
CA SER A 733 -3.46 11.17 19.51
C SER A 733 -4.43 12.00 18.66
N ARG A 734 -3.97 13.15 18.12
CA ARG A 734 -4.75 13.92 17.13
C ARG A 734 -5.16 13.10 15.92
N PHE A 735 -4.45 12.05 15.59
CA PHE A 735 -4.80 11.13 14.51
C PHE A 735 -6.12 10.39 14.74
N LEU A 736 -6.49 10.15 16.01
CA LEU A 736 -7.77 9.52 16.34
C LEU A 736 -8.95 10.43 15.98
N LEU A 737 -8.79 11.75 16.07
CA LEU A 737 -9.82 12.71 15.70
C LEU A 737 -10.14 12.68 14.20
N ASN A 738 -9.12 12.40 13.36
CA ASN A 738 -9.30 12.33 11.91
C ASN A 738 -10.10 11.10 11.46
N ILE A 739 -10.13 10.06 12.28
CA ILE A 739 -10.74 8.77 11.93
C ILE A 739 -11.94 8.41 12.82
N GLN A 740 -12.31 9.29 13.75
CA GLN A 740 -13.32 9.03 14.79
C GLN A 740 -14.67 8.62 14.19
N GLU A 741 -15.11 9.27 13.11
CA GLU A 741 -16.37 8.98 12.43
C GLU A 741 -16.44 7.58 11.79
N PHE A 742 -15.28 6.97 11.50
CA PHE A 742 -15.14 5.62 10.92
C PHE A 742 -14.94 4.53 11.98
N CYS A 743 -14.88 4.89 13.26
CA CYS A 743 -14.56 4.00 14.37
C CYS A 743 -15.73 3.90 15.36
N SER A 744 -15.71 2.85 16.19
CA SER A 744 -16.58 2.70 17.34
C SER A 744 -15.81 3.03 18.62
N GLU A 745 -16.36 3.89 19.49
CA GLU A 745 -15.67 4.38 20.68
C GLU A 745 -16.14 3.68 21.95
N PHE A 746 -15.17 3.29 22.77
CA PHE A 746 -15.40 2.59 24.03
C PHE A 746 -14.51 3.13 25.15
N GLU A 747 -14.98 3.01 26.39
CA GLU A 747 -14.20 3.26 27.59
C GLU A 747 -14.05 1.97 28.40
N PHE A 748 -12.82 1.62 28.74
CA PHE A 748 -12.53 0.46 29.59
C PHE A 748 -12.44 0.91 31.05
N LYS A 749 -13.40 0.45 31.88
CA LYS A 749 -13.49 0.72 33.31
C LYS A 749 -13.80 -0.53 34.10
N ALA A 750 -13.02 -0.80 35.16
CA ALA A 750 -13.25 -1.89 36.10
C ALA A 750 -13.43 -3.26 35.41
N GLY A 751 -12.66 -3.57 34.39
CA GLY A 751 -12.74 -4.83 33.63
C GLY A 751 -13.93 -4.91 32.67
N ARG A 752 -14.63 -3.79 32.36
CA ARG A 752 -15.76 -3.76 31.44
C ARG A 752 -15.55 -2.73 30.35
N LEU A 753 -15.99 -3.08 29.16
CA LEU A 753 -16.01 -2.19 27.99
C LEU A 753 -17.39 -1.50 27.96
N LEU A 754 -17.40 -0.17 27.97
CA LEU A 754 -18.58 0.67 27.95
C LEU A 754 -18.58 1.50 26.66
N THR A 755 -19.68 1.51 25.92
CA THR A 755 -19.84 2.37 24.73
C THR A 755 -19.81 3.84 25.15
N ILE A 756 -19.08 4.66 24.42
CA ILE A 756 -19.13 6.12 24.55
C ILE A 756 -20.13 6.60 23.49
N ASN A 757 -21.27 7.15 23.96
CA ASN A 757 -22.30 7.75 23.09
C ASN A 757 -21.86 9.12 22.57
#